data_0a407b51d542eaadf0a9016bb28693e2
#
_entry.id   0a407b51d542eaadf0a9016bb28693e2
#
_cell.length_a   1.000
_cell.length_b   1.000
_cell.length_c   1.000
_cell.angle_alpha   90.00
_cell.angle_beta   90.00
_cell.angle_gamma   90.00
#
_symmetry.space_group_name_H-M   'P 1'
#
loop_
_entity.id
_entity.type
_entity.pdbx_description
1 polymer ?
#
loop_
_entity_poly.entity_id
_entity_poly.type
_entity_poly.pdbx_seq_one_letter_code
_entity_poly.pdbx_strand_id
1 'polypeptide(L)'
;MTAPTGLRMRMADIADIARVQRPVVTMWRKRPAATGHLFPEPVSTAGGDTWFDADEIAAYLTATGRGNNRTVDQDIAAAAGLADAPSHGAAMRAEEFDAVSALLALGAIDDEGFADQRPEDVLDRAENADPDDEFLYSELEVIGHRLSALGEFVDRLVEASYGIPLAMESLMAQRFRLRASGHSSVALSADALDIVTDLVLALADQAEMDIATVIDPTEGSSDLLVALAQQADHRVMSVYTPAGASPAARMARRRLRAHGVVRHPFDPDRAPAGSLYIARFPTPANPDMSSSDILSAVNELAVTTSATDRLVVLAPAAVLTDRLPARADRNSRDDLLRTDRLRALVKLPVGLVPGKSRQRLALCCLGPPFDSARGNFVAVGDLPDIRLAGPATHDLAIDLAAAMTPQTSAAHAARYLHLVAVSELRSRHRSLVTSSPTPTSTAAAGAGLAVQFAAIRESLLQPVAAVDLPRVDIVHQPASSAAESLGHAEMRRLVRVRPGHRLDPGVLDESGTVPVIGAPELADTLTVGERRADRLRLTVLNPTVAYTEPGDVVFCAAPRPHALVDPGGSVVEAPARILRFDASTAVGVVPALLAADINRLPPAAKNWKAWPLRRVAGDEAAEVAAVFVALESHRTELVEHLQQLEQLQGVLADGLSSGTFALSGTFTRTDERGTHASAH
;
A
#
# COMPACT_ATOMS: atom_id res chain seq x y z
N MET A 1 19.22 47.99 -2.94
CA MET A 1 18.22 46.89 -2.74
C MET A 1 18.96 45.79 -2.05
N THR A 2 18.80 45.68 -0.73
CA THR A 2 19.34 44.60 0.08
C THR A 2 18.74 43.28 -0.40
N ALA A 3 19.57 42.28 -0.66
CA ALA A 3 19.11 40.94 -1.05
C ALA A 3 18.26 40.37 0.09
N PRO A 4 17.12 39.74 -0.18
CA PRO A 4 16.35 39.08 0.85
C PRO A 4 17.19 37.97 1.48
N THR A 5 17.30 38.01 2.80
CA THR A 5 18.04 37.06 3.63
C THR A 5 17.29 35.74 3.86
N GLY A 6 16.14 35.53 3.21
CA GLY A 6 15.27 34.36 3.37
C GLY A 6 15.54 33.25 2.35
N LEU A 7 15.21 32.03 2.72
CA LEU A 7 15.19 30.85 1.84
C LEU A 7 14.15 31.00 0.71
N ARG A 8 14.45 30.53 -0.50
CA ARG A 8 13.61 30.75 -1.70
C ARG A 8 13.20 29.44 -2.34
N MET A 9 12.01 29.42 -2.93
CA MET A 9 11.42 28.24 -3.56
C MET A 9 10.87 28.56 -4.95
N ARG A 10 10.94 27.59 -5.87
CA ARG A 10 10.31 27.66 -7.18
C ARG A 10 8.92 27.02 -7.14
N MET A 11 8.11 27.28 -8.18
CA MET A 11 6.79 26.67 -8.36
C MET A 11 6.81 25.13 -8.31
N ALA A 12 7.91 24.50 -8.74
CA ALA A 12 8.08 23.06 -8.67
C ALA A 12 8.27 22.60 -7.22
N ASP A 13 9.12 23.30 -6.48
CA ASP A 13 9.43 23.00 -5.07
C ASP A 13 8.18 23.18 -4.20
N ILE A 14 7.37 24.23 -4.46
CA ILE A 14 6.09 24.44 -3.79
C ILE A 14 5.10 23.30 -4.10
N ALA A 15 5.06 22.81 -5.32
CA ALA A 15 4.19 21.70 -5.69
C ALA A 15 4.56 20.41 -4.95
N ASP A 16 5.85 20.17 -4.81
CA ASP A 16 6.36 18.98 -4.13
C ASP A 16 6.14 19.04 -2.63
N ILE A 17 6.46 20.16 -1.97
CA ILE A 17 6.23 20.31 -0.52
C ILE A 17 4.74 20.24 -0.19
N ALA A 18 3.89 20.80 -1.03
CA ALA A 18 2.44 20.72 -0.87
C ALA A 18 1.86 19.35 -1.31
N ARG A 19 2.69 18.43 -1.84
CA ARG A 19 2.30 17.10 -2.36
C ARG A 19 1.18 17.18 -3.39
N VAL A 20 1.32 18.11 -4.35
CA VAL A 20 0.38 18.32 -5.46
C VAL A 20 1.13 18.43 -6.79
N GLN A 21 0.39 18.37 -7.90
CA GLN A 21 0.99 18.59 -9.22
C GLN A 21 1.24 20.10 -9.49
N ARG A 22 2.33 20.44 -10.17
CA ARG A 22 2.68 21.84 -10.54
C ARG A 22 1.52 22.65 -11.15
N PRO A 23 0.65 22.12 -12.02
CA PRO A 23 -0.51 22.86 -12.51
C PRO A 23 -1.47 23.34 -11.41
N VAL A 24 -1.55 22.62 -10.31
CA VAL A 24 -2.40 22.98 -9.16
C VAL A 24 -1.87 24.25 -8.49
N VAL A 25 -0.55 24.35 -8.26
CA VAL A 25 0.09 25.55 -7.71
C VAL A 25 -0.09 26.75 -8.69
N THR A 26 0.00 26.50 -10.00
CA THR A 26 -0.28 27.53 -11.01
C THR A 26 -1.73 28.03 -10.91
N MET A 27 -2.69 27.17 -10.61
CA MET A 27 -4.07 27.60 -10.35
C MET A 27 -4.21 28.41 -9.05
N TRP A 28 -3.50 28.02 -8.00
CA TRP A 28 -3.52 28.78 -6.73
C TRP A 28 -3.05 30.22 -6.91
N ARG A 29 -2.00 30.42 -7.72
CA ARG A 29 -1.50 31.74 -8.07
C ARG A 29 -2.52 32.59 -8.84
N LYS A 30 -3.36 31.96 -9.67
CA LYS A 30 -4.37 32.67 -10.48
C LYS A 30 -5.70 32.90 -9.75
N ARG A 31 -5.99 32.13 -8.70
CA ARG A 31 -7.26 32.17 -7.98
C ARG A 31 -7.01 32.28 -6.48
N PRO A 32 -7.52 33.35 -5.82
CA PRO A 32 -7.41 33.45 -4.37
C PRO A 32 -8.07 32.24 -3.69
N ALA A 33 -7.64 31.91 -2.50
CA ALA A 33 -8.28 30.90 -1.67
C ALA A 33 -9.68 31.38 -1.23
N ALA A 34 -10.57 30.45 -0.89
CA ALA A 34 -11.88 30.79 -0.33
C ALA A 34 -11.76 31.63 0.96
N THR A 35 -10.63 31.52 1.66
CA THR A 35 -10.27 32.30 2.86
C THR A 35 -9.86 33.74 2.56
N GLY A 36 -9.81 34.16 1.27
CA GLY A 36 -9.37 35.49 0.87
C GLY A 36 -7.85 35.69 0.83
N HIS A 37 -7.06 34.68 1.21
CA HIS A 37 -5.60 34.77 1.13
C HIS A 37 -5.11 34.71 -0.30
N LEU A 38 -4.29 35.69 -0.70
CA LEU A 38 -3.63 35.74 -2.00
C LEU A 38 -2.36 34.86 -1.97
N PHE A 39 -2.04 34.28 -3.12
CA PHE A 39 -0.77 33.58 -3.29
C PHE A 39 0.38 34.58 -3.19
N PRO A 40 1.50 34.27 -2.49
CA PRO A 40 2.63 35.18 -2.33
C PRO A 40 3.18 35.71 -3.66
N GLU A 41 3.65 36.97 -3.63
CA GLU A 41 4.27 37.58 -4.81
C GLU A 41 5.70 37.05 -4.99
N PRO A 42 6.17 36.94 -6.23
CA PRO A 42 7.52 36.46 -6.48
C PRO A 42 8.58 37.45 -6.01
N VAL A 43 9.56 36.97 -5.26
CA VAL A 43 10.71 37.78 -4.80
C VAL A 43 11.76 37.99 -5.88
N SER A 44 11.82 37.09 -6.89
CA SER A 44 12.78 37.17 -7.99
C SER A 44 12.30 36.39 -9.20
N THR A 45 12.74 36.83 -10.39
CA THR A 45 12.65 36.09 -11.64
C THR A 45 14.05 36.00 -12.24
N ALA A 46 14.80 34.97 -11.92
CA ALA A 46 16.15 34.78 -12.43
C ALA A 46 16.25 33.44 -13.19
N GLY A 47 16.99 33.43 -14.30
CA GLY A 47 17.22 32.23 -15.08
C GLY A 47 15.98 31.60 -15.76
N GLY A 48 14.88 32.36 -15.88
CA GLY A 48 13.60 31.87 -16.41
C GLY A 48 12.69 31.25 -15.37
N ASP A 49 13.14 31.07 -14.12
CA ASP A 49 12.36 30.59 -13.00
C ASP A 49 11.81 31.75 -12.15
N THR A 50 10.67 31.52 -11.54
CA THR A 50 10.02 32.45 -10.63
C THR A 50 10.24 31.93 -9.21
N TRP A 51 10.84 32.76 -8.36
CA TRP A 51 11.20 32.42 -6.98
C TRP A 51 10.28 33.13 -5.99
N PHE A 52 9.91 32.46 -4.93
CA PHE A 52 9.04 32.90 -3.86
C PHE A 52 9.76 32.78 -2.53
N ASP A 53 9.40 33.62 -1.58
CA ASP A 53 9.87 33.48 -0.21
C ASP A 53 9.26 32.24 0.45
N ALA A 54 10.10 31.43 1.11
CA ALA A 54 9.68 30.17 1.70
C ALA A 54 8.74 30.36 2.89
N ASP A 55 9.00 31.38 3.73
CA ASP A 55 8.18 31.66 4.91
C ASP A 55 6.80 32.17 4.52
N GLU A 56 6.72 33.01 3.47
CA GLU A 56 5.44 33.46 2.91
C GLU A 56 4.65 32.29 2.32
N ILE A 57 5.32 31.34 1.67
CA ILE A 57 4.68 30.12 1.14
C ILE A 57 4.19 29.23 2.27
N ALA A 58 5.00 29.04 3.36
CA ALA A 58 4.58 28.31 4.54
C ALA A 58 3.31 28.90 5.14
N ALA A 59 3.34 30.21 5.42
CA ALA A 59 2.19 30.92 5.98
C ALA A 59 0.95 30.80 5.08
N TYR A 60 1.12 30.89 3.76
CA TYR A 60 0.03 30.72 2.81
C TYR A 60 -0.57 29.32 2.82
N LEU A 61 0.25 28.25 2.77
CA LEU A 61 -0.21 26.88 2.77
C LEU A 61 -0.93 26.53 4.09
N THR A 62 -0.37 26.95 5.21
CA THR A 62 -0.96 26.76 6.56
C THR A 62 -2.29 27.50 6.69
N ALA A 63 -2.34 28.80 6.33
CA ALA A 63 -3.55 29.61 6.44
C ALA A 63 -4.69 29.18 5.51
N THR A 64 -4.35 28.60 4.35
CA THR A 64 -5.34 28.19 3.35
C THR A 64 -5.71 26.72 3.45
N GLY A 65 -4.93 25.89 4.16
CA GLY A 65 -5.06 24.42 4.18
C GLY A 65 -4.90 23.78 2.80
N ARG A 66 -4.24 24.46 1.84
CA ARG A 66 -4.01 23.97 0.48
C ARG A 66 -2.85 22.98 0.45
N GLY A 67 -3.02 21.92 -0.32
CA GLY A 67 -2.04 20.82 -0.42
C GLY A 67 -2.43 19.61 0.43
N ASN A 68 -1.63 18.56 0.31
CA ASN A 68 -1.84 17.28 1.00
C ASN A 68 -0.76 17.04 2.08
N ASN A 69 0.06 18.03 2.37
CA ASN A 69 1.10 17.98 3.40
C ASN A 69 0.60 18.65 4.68
N ARG A 70 0.56 17.90 5.77
CA ARG A 70 0.13 18.40 7.09
C ARG A 70 1.28 18.96 7.94
N THR A 71 2.51 18.72 7.53
CA THR A 71 3.76 19.13 8.22
C THR A 71 4.52 20.19 7.43
N VAL A 72 3.80 21.00 6.65
CA VAL A 72 4.39 22.04 5.77
C VAL A 72 5.33 22.95 6.53
N ASP A 73 4.96 23.40 7.74
CA ASP A 73 5.76 24.32 8.55
C ASP A 73 7.12 23.74 8.94
N GLN A 74 7.18 22.41 9.12
CA GLN A 74 8.42 21.71 9.46
C GLN A 74 9.26 21.37 8.23
N ASP A 75 8.60 21.01 7.12
CA ASP A 75 9.27 20.52 5.92
C ASP A 75 9.75 21.65 5.00
N ILE A 76 9.15 22.85 5.09
CA ILE A 76 9.37 23.89 4.09
C ILE A 76 10.78 24.51 4.16
N ALA A 77 11.33 24.68 5.35
CA ALA A 77 12.66 25.24 5.52
C ALA A 77 13.75 24.35 4.92
N ALA A 78 13.64 23.04 5.14
CA ALA A 78 14.55 22.06 4.55
C ALA A 78 14.39 21.97 3.01
N ALA A 79 13.15 21.97 2.51
CA ALA A 79 12.90 21.96 1.06
C ALA A 79 13.37 23.24 0.37
N ALA A 80 13.23 24.39 1.02
CA ALA A 80 13.71 25.68 0.52
C ALA A 80 15.25 25.76 0.56
N GLY A 81 15.87 25.24 1.62
CA GLY A 81 17.33 25.12 1.73
C GLY A 81 17.91 24.34 0.54
N LEU A 82 17.33 23.19 0.24
CA LEU A 82 17.74 22.37 -0.90
C LEU A 82 17.43 22.98 -2.27
N ALA A 83 16.37 23.79 -2.38
CA ALA A 83 16.03 24.49 -3.62
C ALA A 83 16.99 25.65 -3.92
N ASP A 84 17.57 26.27 -2.88
CA ASP A 84 18.53 27.39 -2.99
C ASP A 84 20.00 26.93 -3.03
N ALA A 85 20.26 25.65 -3.30
CA ALA A 85 21.60 25.08 -3.41
C ALA A 85 22.46 25.84 -4.46
N PRO A 86 23.81 25.92 -4.28
CA PRO A 86 24.71 26.75 -5.09
C PRO A 86 24.73 26.49 -6.59
N SER A 87 24.07 25.49 -7.09
CA SER A 87 23.99 25.12 -8.53
C SER A 87 23.20 26.11 -9.40
N HIS A 88 22.91 27.32 -8.93
CA HIS A 88 22.32 28.43 -9.71
C HIS A 88 21.05 28.08 -10.49
N GLY A 89 20.06 27.46 -9.80
CA GLY A 89 18.74 27.17 -10.38
C GLY A 89 18.66 25.91 -11.24
N ALA A 90 19.75 25.18 -11.42
CA ALA A 90 19.74 23.82 -11.94
C ALA A 90 19.51 22.81 -10.77
N ALA A 91 19.03 21.61 -11.09
CA ALA A 91 19.03 20.52 -10.11
C ALA A 91 20.47 20.28 -9.60
N MET A 92 20.63 20.02 -8.29
CA MET A 92 21.90 19.66 -7.68
C MET A 92 22.57 18.54 -8.50
N ARG A 93 23.85 18.66 -8.81
CA ARG A 93 24.59 17.66 -9.56
C ARG A 93 24.88 16.45 -8.66
N ALA A 94 25.13 15.29 -9.25
CA ALA A 94 25.46 14.08 -8.49
C ALA A 94 26.67 14.31 -7.57
N GLU A 95 27.71 14.98 -8.07
CA GLU A 95 28.91 15.32 -7.31
C GLU A 95 28.60 16.24 -6.12
N GLU A 96 27.71 17.22 -6.29
CA GLU A 96 27.28 18.12 -5.21
C GLU A 96 26.44 17.39 -4.17
N PHE A 97 25.58 16.46 -4.60
CA PHE A 97 24.82 15.60 -3.71
C PHE A 97 25.74 14.72 -2.84
N ASP A 98 26.75 14.10 -3.45
CA ASP A 98 27.73 13.29 -2.73
C ASP A 98 28.53 14.14 -1.74
N ALA A 99 28.99 15.34 -2.15
CA ALA A 99 29.73 16.24 -1.28
C ALA A 99 28.87 16.80 -0.12
N VAL A 100 27.61 17.18 -0.36
CA VAL A 100 26.68 17.62 0.71
C VAL A 100 26.51 16.49 1.72
N SER A 101 26.31 15.27 1.25
CA SER A 101 26.20 14.12 2.15
C SER A 101 27.49 13.83 2.92
N ALA A 102 28.66 14.08 2.33
CA ALA A 102 29.96 13.94 3.01
C ALA A 102 30.16 15.03 4.08
N LEU A 103 29.79 16.28 3.78
CA LEU A 103 29.81 17.36 4.77
C LEU A 103 28.87 17.07 5.95
N LEU A 104 27.63 16.61 5.68
CA LEU A 104 26.72 16.21 6.75
C LEU A 104 27.31 15.11 7.63
N ALA A 105 27.96 14.11 7.02
CA ALA A 105 28.60 13.03 7.77
C ALA A 105 29.81 13.53 8.56
N LEU A 106 30.61 14.43 8.00
CA LEU A 106 31.77 15.04 8.68
C LEU A 106 31.32 15.86 9.89
N GLY A 107 30.31 16.75 9.72
CA GLY A 107 29.72 17.49 10.84
C GLY A 107 29.12 16.61 11.94
N ALA A 108 28.63 15.41 11.59
CA ALA A 108 28.18 14.42 12.57
C ALA A 108 29.32 13.68 13.29
N ILE A 109 30.58 13.78 12.80
CA ILE A 109 31.74 13.18 13.43
C ILE A 109 32.34 14.11 14.49
N ASP A 110 32.51 15.37 14.14
CA ASP A 110 33.25 16.34 14.96
C ASP A 110 32.38 17.45 15.61
N ASP A 111 31.09 17.47 15.28
CA ASP A 111 30.10 18.46 15.77
C ASP A 111 30.50 19.91 15.45
N GLU A 112 31.25 20.12 14.33
CA GLU A 112 31.70 21.42 13.86
C GLU A 112 31.01 21.82 12.56
N GLY A 113 30.57 23.10 12.46
CA GLY A 113 30.06 23.69 11.22
C GLY A 113 31.17 24.02 10.22
N PHE A 114 30.76 24.60 9.08
CA PHE A 114 31.64 24.89 7.95
C PHE A 114 31.76 26.40 7.65
N ALA A 115 31.05 27.25 8.39
CA ALA A 115 31.08 28.68 8.18
C ALA A 115 32.52 29.25 8.30
N ASP A 116 32.90 30.09 7.33
CA ASP A 116 34.20 30.74 7.25
C ASP A 116 35.41 29.79 7.12
N GLN A 117 35.22 28.50 6.88
CA GLN A 117 36.30 27.54 6.66
C GLN A 117 36.82 27.58 5.23
N ARG A 118 38.14 27.43 5.07
CA ARG A 118 38.77 27.28 3.77
C ARG A 118 38.62 25.84 3.27
N PRO A 119 38.57 25.60 1.94
CA PRO A 119 38.51 24.27 1.39
C PRO A 119 39.56 23.30 1.94
N GLU A 120 40.78 23.79 2.15
CA GLU A 120 41.90 23.00 2.65
C GLU A 120 41.65 22.53 4.09
N ASP A 121 41.13 23.42 4.97
CA ASP A 121 40.81 23.07 6.36
C ASP A 121 39.72 21.99 6.45
N VAL A 122 38.73 22.03 5.54
CA VAL A 122 37.67 21.02 5.46
C VAL A 122 38.19 19.67 4.96
N LEU A 123 39.11 19.70 3.99
CA LEU A 123 39.77 18.46 3.47
C LEU A 123 40.68 17.83 4.53
N ASP A 124 41.44 18.63 5.27
CA ASP A 124 42.27 18.14 6.39
C ASP A 124 41.40 17.50 7.49
N ARG A 125 40.25 18.09 7.80
CA ARG A 125 39.28 17.49 8.72
C ARG A 125 38.77 16.15 8.22
N ALA A 126 38.42 16.05 6.92
CA ALA A 126 37.93 14.84 6.32
C ALA A 126 38.98 13.71 6.33
N GLU A 127 40.24 14.04 6.01
CA GLU A 127 41.39 13.08 6.06
C GLU A 127 41.61 12.59 7.50
N ASN A 128 41.54 13.47 8.49
CA ASN A 128 41.68 13.09 9.89
C ASN A 128 40.50 12.22 10.40
N ALA A 129 39.27 12.47 9.92
CA ALA A 129 38.07 11.74 10.31
C ALA A 129 37.93 10.37 9.61
N ASP A 130 38.45 10.24 8.40
CA ASP A 130 38.37 9.07 7.51
C ASP A 130 39.69 8.85 6.78
N PRO A 131 40.79 8.40 7.52
CA PRO A 131 42.11 8.30 6.98
C PRO A 131 42.26 7.33 5.79
N ASP A 132 41.39 6.33 5.71
CA ASP A 132 41.37 5.35 4.64
C ASP A 132 40.49 5.75 3.45
N ASP A 133 39.92 6.96 3.47
CA ASP A 133 38.95 7.49 2.51
C ASP A 133 37.81 6.49 2.19
N GLU A 134 37.20 5.93 3.21
CA GLU A 134 36.08 5.02 3.04
C GLU A 134 34.83 5.73 2.52
N PHE A 135 34.64 7.06 2.80
CA PHE A 135 33.36 7.73 2.45
C PHE A 135 33.39 9.27 2.44
N LEU A 136 34.51 9.99 2.74
CA LEU A 136 34.52 11.45 2.88
C LEU A 136 35.39 12.18 1.85
N TYR A 137 36.70 11.91 1.84
CA TYR A 137 37.70 12.77 1.18
C TYR A 137 37.48 12.91 -0.32
N SER A 138 37.33 11.82 -1.05
CA SER A 138 37.18 11.84 -2.49
C SER A 138 35.98 12.65 -2.97
N GLU A 139 34.85 12.63 -2.25
CA GLU A 139 33.64 13.39 -2.60
C GLU A 139 33.86 14.90 -2.40
N LEU A 140 34.63 15.29 -1.40
CA LEU A 140 34.90 16.69 -1.11
C LEU A 140 35.96 17.28 -2.02
N GLU A 141 37.03 16.52 -2.34
CA GLU A 141 38.11 16.94 -3.22
C GLU A 141 37.61 17.33 -4.62
N VAL A 142 36.69 16.58 -5.21
CA VAL A 142 36.09 16.81 -6.55
C VAL A 142 35.42 18.19 -6.63
N ILE A 143 34.91 18.73 -5.54
CA ILE A 143 34.22 20.03 -5.48
C ILE A 143 35.20 21.21 -5.60
N GLY A 144 36.42 21.07 -5.08
CA GLY A 144 37.47 22.08 -5.13
C GLY A 144 37.06 23.40 -4.49
N HIS A 145 37.30 24.53 -5.17
CA HIS A 145 37.06 25.89 -4.66
C HIS A 145 35.58 26.18 -4.27
N ARG A 146 34.62 25.38 -4.73
CA ARG A 146 33.21 25.54 -4.37
C ARG A 146 32.89 24.95 -2.99
N LEU A 147 33.84 24.29 -2.33
CA LEU A 147 33.60 23.58 -1.09
C LEU A 147 33.18 24.52 0.05
N SER A 148 33.74 25.74 0.13
CA SER A 148 33.31 26.74 1.16
C SER A 148 31.85 27.14 0.99
N ALA A 149 31.41 27.45 -0.24
CA ALA A 149 30.03 27.82 -0.49
C ALA A 149 29.05 26.65 -0.21
N LEU A 150 29.52 25.42 -0.43
CA LEU A 150 28.74 24.22 -0.15
C LEU A 150 28.68 23.94 1.36
N GLY A 151 29.75 24.24 2.10
CA GLY A 151 29.79 24.16 3.57
C GLY A 151 28.79 25.14 4.22
N GLU A 152 28.81 26.41 3.81
CA GLU A 152 27.82 27.38 4.26
C GLU A 152 26.37 26.97 3.94
N PHE A 153 26.18 26.34 2.78
CA PHE A 153 24.88 25.78 2.41
C PHE A 153 24.47 24.63 3.35
N VAL A 154 25.40 23.75 3.71
CA VAL A 154 25.14 22.63 4.63
C VAL A 154 24.78 23.14 6.02
N ASP A 155 25.49 24.13 6.53
CA ASP A 155 25.17 24.72 7.84
C ASP A 155 23.73 25.27 7.88
N ARG A 156 23.32 26.01 6.84
CA ARG A 156 21.93 26.50 6.69
C ARG A 156 20.92 25.36 6.55
N LEU A 157 21.27 24.29 5.83
CA LEU A 157 20.40 23.13 5.68
C LEU A 157 20.20 22.40 7.03
N VAL A 158 21.27 22.26 7.82
CA VAL A 158 21.22 21.65 9.15
C VAL A 158 20.36 22.48 10.09
N GLU A 159 20.55 23.81 10.10
CA GLU A 159 19.71 24.74 10.89
C GLU A 159 18.23 24.63 10.48
N ALA A 160 17.94 24.69 9.16
CA ALA A 160 16.59 24.59 8.62
C ALA A 160 15.93 23.24 8.87
N SER A 161 16.71 22.17 9.00
CA SER A 161 16.23 20.81 9.24
C SER A 161 16.20 20.41 10.71
N TYR A 162 16.58 21.30 11.63
CA TYR A 162 16.70 21.00 13.06
C TYR A 162 17.70 19.88 13.40
N GLY A 163 18.74 19.74 12.61
CA GLY A 163 19.83 18.81 12.87
C GLY A 163 20.28 17.96 11.66
N ILE A 164 21.46 17.38 11.80
CA ILE A 164 22.13 16.62 10.73
C ILE A 164 21.31 15.40 10.26
N PRO A 165 20.71 14.57 11.15
CA PRO A 165 19.92 13.42 10.70
C PRO A 165 18.76 13.82 9.79
N LEU A 166 18.01 14.86 10.14
CA LEU A 166 16.86 15.33 9.35
C LEU A 166 17.32 16.04 8.06
N ALA A 167 18.44 16.74 8.07
CA ALA A 167 19.07 17.31 6.87
C ALA A 167 19.48 16.20 5.88
N MET A 168 20.05 15.11 6.38
CA MET A 168 20.41 13.94 5.57
C MET A 168 19.16 13.30 4.93
N GLU A 169 18.08 13.10 5.69
CA GLU A 169 16.85 12.52 5.14
C GLU A 169 16.17 13.47 4.13
N SER A 170 16.21 14.76 4.36
CA SER A 170 15.74 15.77 3.39
C SER A 170 16.52 15.70 2.08
N LEU A 171 17.85 15.55 2.17
CA LEU A 171 18.72 15.32 1.02
C LEU A 171 18.37 13.99 0.31
N MET A 172 18.20 12.90 1.06
CA MET A 172 17.84 11.60 0.53
C MET A 172 16.47 11.59 -0.14
N ALA A 173 15.49 12.37 0.33
CA ALA A 173 14.19 12.51 -0.30
C ALA A 173 14.27 13.12 -1.71
N GLN A 174 15.32 13.89 -2.02
CA GLN A 174 15.57 14.43 -3.35
C GLN A 174 16.21 13.44 -4.34
N ARG A 175 16.65 12.27 -3.89
CA ARG A 175 17.30 11.24 -4.73
C ARG A 175 16.49 10.88 -6.00
N PHE A 176 15.16 10.96 -5.94
CA PHE A 176 14.29 10.72 -7.09
C PHE A 176 14.40 11.80 -8.17
N ARG A 177 14.64 13.06 -7.78
CA ARG A 177 14.83 14.18 -8.70
C ARG A 177 16.19 14.13 -9.38
N LEU A 178 17.21 13.75 -8.64
CA LEU A 178 18.59 13.76 -9.10
C LEU A 178 18.95 12.57 -9.99
N ARG A 179 18.03 11.62 -10.19
CA ARG A 179 18.31 10.36 -10.89
C ARG A 179 19.57 9.66 -10.36
N ALA A 180 19.81 9.78 -9.06
CA ALA A 180 20.86 9.02 -8.37
C ALA A 180 20.51 7.53 -8.50
N SER A 181 20.99 6.92 -9.58
CA SER A 181 20.42 5.77 -10.27
C SER A 181 20.22 4.54 -9.39
N GLY A 182 21.12 4.22 -8.50
CA GLY A 182 21.02 3.05 -7.63
C GLY A 182 19.96 3.22 -6.53
N HIS A 183 20.03 4.33 -5.79
CA HIS A 183 19.19 4.55 -4.61
C HIS A 183 17.72 4.76 -4.96
N SER A 184 17.42 5.49 -6.04
CA SER A 184 16.03 5.82 -6.41
C SER A 184 15.22 4.62 -6.91
N SER A 185 15.86 3.69 -7.64
CA SER A 185 15.18 2.54 -8.27
C SER A 185 14.82 1.44 -7.29
N VAL A 186 15.48 1.42 -6.12
CA VAL A 186 15.31 0.39 -5.10
C VAL A 186 14.86 0.96 -3.74
N ALA A 187 14.59 2.27 -3.61
CA ALA A 187 14.13 2.87 -2.37
C ALA A 187 12.85 2.22 -1.85
N LEU A 188 12.76 2.05 -0.53
CA LEU A 188 11.60 1.49 0.14
C LEU A 188 10.64 2.61 0.58
N SER A 189 9.35 2.30 0.63
CA SER A 189 8.36 3.16 1.27
C SER A 189 8.46 3.07 2.80
N ALA A 190 7.87 4.03 3.52
CA ALA A 190 7.78 3.96 4.97
C ALA A 190 7.11 2.67 5.45
N ASP A 191 5.99 2.28 4.82
CA ASP A 191 5.30 1.02 5.15
C ASP A 191 6.21 -0.21 4.99
N ALA A 192 7.10 -0.23 3.98
CA ALA A 192 8.05 -1.34 3.80
C ALA A 192 9.13 -1.35 4.89
N LEU A 193 9.57 -0.18 5.32
CA LEU A 193 10.54 -0.05 6.42
C LEU A 193 9.91 -0.53 7.74
N ASP A 194 8.69 -0.09 8.05
CA ASP A 194 7.95 -0.48 9.25
C ASP A 194 7.74 -2.00 9.33
N ILE A 195 7.33 -2.65 8.22
CA ILE A 195 7.15 -4.10 8.17
C ILE A 195 8.44 -4.84 8.55
N VAL A 196 9.57 -4.43 7.98
CA VAL A 196 10.83 -5.15 8.19
C VAL A 196 11.40 -4.84 9.58
N THR A 197 11.30 -3.59 10.04
CA THR A 197 11.78 -3.22 11.37
C THR A 197 10.97 -3.88 12.48
N ASP A 198 9.64 -3.88 12.41
CA ASP A 198 8.78 -4.60 13.36
C ASP A 198 9.11 -6.10 13.39
N LEU A 199 9.34 -6.71 12.22
CA LEU A 199 9.75 -8.11 12.14
C LEU A 199 11.11 -8.36 12.82
N VAL A 200 12.09 -7.50 12.57
CA VAL A 200 13.43 -7.64 13.15
C VAL A 200 13.37 -7.50 14.67
N LEU A 201 12.59 -6.55 15.18
CA LEU A 201 12.38 -6.36 16.61
C LEU A 201 11.67 -7.59 17.22
N ALA A 202 10.62 -8.09 16.59
CA ALA A 202 9.90 -9.28 17.07
C ALA A 202 10.78 -10.55 17.06
N LEU A 203 11.66 -10.69 16.05
CA LEU A 203 12.61 -11.80 15.99
C LEU A 203 13.66 -11.73 17.09
N ALA A 204 14.15 -10.54 17.40
CA ALA A 204 15.10 -10.31 18.47
C ALA A 204 14.49 -10.60 19.84
N ASP A 205 13.29 -10.10 20.10
CA ASP A 205 12.56 -10.35 21.35
C ASP A 205 12.25 -11.84 21.56
N GLN A 206 11.78 -12.52 20.51
CA GLN A 206 11.46 -13.94 20.58
C GLN A 206 12.69 -14.82 20.86
N ALA A 207 13.84 -14.43 20.34
CA ALA A 207 15.08 -15.20 20.46
C ALA A 207 15.91 -14.79 21.68
N GLU A 208 15.43 -13.81 22.49
CA GLU A 208 16.22 -13.19 23.54
C GLU A 208 17.58 -12.68 23.03
N MET A 209 17.61 -12.27 21.74
CA MET A 209 18.81 -11.76 21.08
C MET A 209 19.04 -10.31 21.42
N ASP A 210 20.30 -9.96 21.65
CA ASP A 210 20.64 -8.56 21.76
C ASP A 210 20.60 -7.90 20.37
N ILE A 211 19.71 -6.93 20.21
CA ILE A 211 19.60 -6.09 19.00
C ILE A 211 20.81 -5.18 18.80
N ALA A 212 21.74 -5.15 19.78
CA ALA A 212 22.95 -4.34 19.68
C ALA A 212 23.79 -4.66 18.43
N THR A 213 23.60 -5.84 17.79
CA THR A 213 24.36 -6.24 16.62
C THR A 213 23.46 -6.70 15.48
N VAL A 214 23.45 -5.95 14.38
CA VAL A 214 22.75 -6.27 13.15
C VAL A 214 23.73 -6.31 11.98
N ILE A 215 23.60 -7.31 11.13
CA ILE A 215 24.46 -7.51 9.95
C ILE A 215 23.62 -7.27 8.69
N ASP A 216 24.04 -6.32 7.86
CA ASP A 216 23.53 -6.17 6.49
C ASP A 216 24.64 -6.58 5.52
N PRO A 217 24.60 -7.78 4.94
CA PRO A 217 25.61 -8.27 4.01
C PRO A 217 25.45 -7.66 2.61
N THR A 218 24.47 -6.77 2.39
CA THR A 218 24.19 -6.17 1.09
C THR A 218 24.88 -4.82 0.91
N GLU A 219 25.58 -4.64 -0.21
CA GLU A 219 26.34 -3.43 -0.45
C GLU A 219 25.43 -2.23 -0.77
N GLY A 220 25.63 -1.12 -0.03
CA GLY A 220 24.99 0.15 -0.27
C GLY A 220 23.58 0.29 0.35
N SER A 221 23.13 -0.66 1.14
CA SER A 221 21.89 -0.56 1.91
C SER A 221 22.08 0.28 3.16
N SER A 222 21.11 1.17 3.44
CA SER A 222 21.06 1.97 4.67
C SER A 222 19.64 2.21 5.14
N ASP A 223 18.65 2.14 4.25
CA ASP A 223 17.25 2.46 4.56
C ASP A 223 16.74 1.68 5.79
N LEU A 224 16.92 0.35 5.79
CA LEU A 224 16.48 -0.54 6.86
C LEU A 224 17.28 -0.34 8.16
N LEU A 225 18.59 -0.12 8.04
CA LEU A 225 19.45 0.07 9.21
C LEU A 225 19.16 1.39 9.93
N VAL A 226 18.92 2.46 9.19
CA VAL A 226 18.53 3.77 9.76
C VAL A 226 17.13 3.67 10.39
N ALA A 227 16.16 3.06 9.70
CA ALA A 227 14.82 2.88 10.25
C ALA A 227 14.85 2.04 11.55
N LEU A 228 15.63 0.98 11.57
CA LEU A 228 15.80 0.14 12.77
C LEU A 228 16.46 0.93 13.92
N ALA A 229 17.51 1.71 13.64
CA ALA A 229 18.18 2.53 14.65
C ALA A 229 17.23 3.59 15.26
N GLN A 230 16.33 4.14 14.45
CA GLN A 230 15.34 5.11 14.92
C GLN A 230 14.23 4.46 15.80
N GLN A 231 13.87 3.20 15.54
CA GLN A 231 12.85 2.48 16.32
C GLN A 231 13.42 1.77 17.57
N ALA A 232 14.71 1.51 17.61
CA ALA A 232 15.35 0.74 18.68
C ALA A 232 15.51 1.48 20.02
N ASP A 233 14.73 2.51 20.29
CA ASP A 233 14.58 3.23 21.57
C ASP A 233 15.90 3.40 22.35
N HIS A 234 16.84 4.25 21.86
CA HIS A 234 18.09 4.63 22.53
C HIS A 234 19.12 3.49 22.78
N ARG A 235 18.94 2.32 22.19
CA ARG A 235 19.97 1.29 22.23
C ARG A 235 21.08 1.65 21.22
N VAL A 236 22.32 1.69 21.68
CA VAL A 236 23.49 1.85 20.80
C VAL A 236 23.56 0.63 19.90
N MET A 237 23.18 0.79 18.66
CA MET A 237 23.19 -0.29 17.67
C MET A 237 24.51 -0.29 16.89
N SER A 238 25.21 -1.41 16.89
CA SER A 238 26.35 -1.66 16.02
C SER A 238 25.89 -2.38 14.75
N VAL A 239 26.18 -1.81 13.59
CA VAL A 239 25.86 -2.43 12.31
C VAL A 239 27.13 -2.89 11.60
N TYR A 240 27.05 -4.07 11.01
CA TYR A 240 28.11 -4.62 10.19
C TYR A 240 27.69 -4.60 8.72
N THR A 241 28.48 -3.94 7.88
CA THR A 241 28.21 -3.84 6.44
C THR A 241 29.47 -4.10 5.63
N PRO A 242 29.36 -4.58 4.36
CA PRO A 242 30.53 -4.83 3.53
C PRO A 242 31.45 -3.61 3.37
N ALA A 243 32.73 -3.87 3.19
CA ALA A 243 33.74 -2.84 2.96
C ALA A 243 33.80 -2.34 1.49
N GLY A 244 32.74 -2.57 0.69
CA GLY A 244 32.67 -2.17 -0.72
C GLY A 244 32.94 -0.68 -0.95
N ALA A 245 33.54 -0.35 -2.10
CA ALA A 245 33.92 1.01 -2.49
C ALA A 245 32.96 1.65 -3.50
N SER A 246 31.81 1.02 -3.80
CA SER A 246 30.84 1.61 -4.72
C SER A 246 30.28 2.94 -4.20
N PRO A 247 29.86 3.85 -5.09
CA PRO A 247 29.21 5.12 -4.65
C PRO A 247 28.04 4.87 -3.71
N ALA A 248 27.28 3.80 -3.91
CA ALA A 248 26.17 3.42 -3.04
C ALA A 248 26.65 2.99 -1.64
N ALA A 249 27.75 2.26 -1.54
CA ALA A 249 28.33 1.86 -0.24
C ALA A 249 28.87 3.08 0.52
N ARG A 250 29.58 3.96 -0.17
CA ARG A 250 30.10 5.21 0.42
C ARG A 250 28.94 6.08 0.92
N MET A 251 27.87 6.25 0.12
CA MET A 251 26.67 6.97 0.54
C MET A 251 25.98 6.33 1.74
N ALA A 252 25.88 5.01 1.79
CA ALA A 252 25.28 4.32 2.93
C ALA A 252 26.04 4.59 4.24
N ARG A 253 27.38 4.62 4.19
CA ARG A 253 28.22 4.95 5.34
C ARG A 253 28.00 6.39 5.82
N ARG A 254 27.97 7.36 4.90
CA ARG A 254 27.66 8.76 5.22
C ARG A 254 26.31 8.89 5.92
N ARG A 255 25.29 8.23 5.40
CA ARG A 255 23.94 8.26 5.97
C ARG A 255 23.90 7.63 7.37
N LEU A 256 24.49 6.44 7.53
CA LEU A 256 24.61 5.80 8.86
C LEU A 256 25.30 6.71 9.86
N ARG A 257 26.43 7.34 9.43
CA ARG A 257 27.17 8.25 10.29
C ARG A 257 26.36 9.50 10.69
N ALA A 258 25.64 10.09 9.72
CA ALA A 258 24.75 11.23 9.99
C ALA A 258 23.66 10.91 11.01
N HIS A 259 23.24 9.65 11.13
CA HIS A 259 22.31 9.17 12.14
C HIS A 259 22.97 8.67 13.42
N GLY A 260 24.28 8.83 13.57
CA GLY A 260 25.00 8.38 14.76
C GLY A 260 25.10 6.86 14.91
N VAL A 261 24.82 6.09 13.83
CA VAL A 261 24.91 4.63 13.85
C VAL A 261 26.36 4.20 13.74
N VAL A 262 26.81 3.37 14.68
CA VAL A 262 28.17 2.81 14.69
C VAL A 262 28.26 1.68 13.67
N ARG A 263 29.07 1.88 12.63
CA ARG A 263 29.30 0.90 11.57
C ARG A 263 30.65 0.22 11.72
N HIS A 264 30.66 -1.11 11.53
CA HIS A 264 31.86 -1.93 11.45
C HIS A 264 31.94 -2.61 10.06
N PRO A 265 33.17 -2.88 9.53
CA PRO A 265 33.30 -3.68 8.32
C PRO A 265 32.84 -5.12 8.61
N PHE A 266 32.00 -5.67 7.72
CA PHE A 266 31.53 -7.04 7.81
C PHE A 266 32.56 -7.99 7.26
N ASP A 267 32.96 -8.97 8.06
CA ASP A 267 33.80 -10.10 7.70
C ASP A 267 33.02 -11.39 8.01
N PRO A 268 32.62 -12.17 7.00
CA PRO A 268 31.86 -13.41 7.19
C PRO A 268 32.51 -14.40 8.15
N ASP A 269 33.86 -14.46 8.14
CA ASP A 269 34.63 -15.40 8.96
C ASP A 269 34.72 -14.99 10.43
N ARG A 270 34.35 -13.75 10.75
CA ARG A 270 34.40 -13.17 12.09
C ARG A 270 33.03 -12.74 12.64
N ALA A 271 31.98 -13.03 11.90
CA ALA A 271 30.61 -12.69 12.34
C ALA A 271 30.27 -13.43 13.64
N PRO A 272 29.70 -12.74 14.64
CA PRO A 272 29.27 -13.39 15.87
C PRO A 272 28.17 -14.41 15.58
N ALA A 273 28.25 -15.60 16.14
CA ALA A 273 27.18 -16.59 16.04
C ALA A 273 25.92 -16.13 16.78
N GLY A 274 24.75 -16.45 16.26
CA GLY A 274 23.48 -15.97 16.80
C GLY A 274 23.16 -14.53 16.39
N SER A 275 23.74 -14.06 15.29
CA SER A 275 23.49 -12.72 14.75
C SER A 275 22.18 -12.63 13.98
N LEU A 276 21.64 -11.41 13.88
CA LEU A 276 20.50 -11.07 13.08
C LEU A 276 20.96 -10.40 11.79
N TYR A 277 20.62 -11.03 10.66
CA TYR A 277 20.94 -10.55 9.33
C TYR A 277 19.72 -9.94 8.67
N ILE A 278 19.92 -8.79 8.00
CA ILE A 278 18.92 -8.14 7.17
C ILE A 278 19.52 -7.96 5.78
N ALA A 279 18.93 -8.60 4.78
CA ALA A 279 19.40 -8.49 3.41
C ALA A 279 18.30 -7.96 2.49
N ARG A 280 18.68 -7.08 1.57
CA ARG A 280 17.77 -6.50 0.59
C ARG A 280 18.29 -6.65 -0.82
N PHE A 281 17.44 -7.18 -1.71
CA PHE A 281 17.75 -7.34 -3.12
C PHE A 281 16.66 -6.74 -4.03
N PRO A 282 17.02 -6.17 -5.22
CA PRO A 282 18.40 -5.85 -5.62
C PRO A 282 19.01 -4.80 -4.69
N THR A 283 20.36 -4.79 -4.62
CA THR A 283 21.11 -3.84 -3.79
C THR A 283 21.18 -2.46 -4.46
N PRO A 284 21.35 -1.36 -3.69
CA PRO A 284 21.62 -0.05 -4.29
C PRO A 284 22.91 0.01 -5.11
N ALA A 285 23.91 -0.80 -4.76
CA ALA A 285 25.14 -0.94 -5.54
C ALA A 285 24.93 -1.64 -6.88
N ASN A 286 23.96 -2.58 -6.95
CA ASN A 286 23.58 -3.28 -8.17
C ASN A 286 22.04 -3.34 -8.31
N PRO A 287 21.40 -2.26 -8.78
CA PRO A 287 19.92 -2.16 -8.85
C PRO A 287 19.28 -3.01 -9.95
N ASP A 288 20.10 -3.53 -10.90
CA ASP A 288 19.66 -4.30 -12.06
C ASP A 288 19.98 -5.79 -11.94
N MET A 289 20.13 -6.30 -10.70
CA MET A 289 20.37 -7.74 -10.46
C MET A 289 19.30 -8.59 -11.16
N SER A 290 19.76 -9.63 -11.87
CA SER A 290 18.87 -10.63 -12.45
C SER A 290 18.24 -11.55 -11.39
N SER A 291 17.20 -12.30 -11.75
CA SER A 291 16.61 -13.32 -10.85
C SER A 291 17.65 -14.36 -10.41
N SER A 292 18.54 -14.75 -11.32
CA SER A 292 19.65 -15.69 -11.03
C SER A 292 20.62 -15.13 -10.00
N ASP A 293 21.02 -13.84 -10.14
CA ASP A 293 21.95 -13.20 -9.22
C ASP A 293 21.34 -13.08 -7.80
N ILE A 294 20.06 -12.67 -7.72
CA ILE A 294 19.36 -12.59 -6.44
C ILE A 294 19.25 -13.95 -5.77
N LEU A 295 18.86 -15.00 -6.52
CA LEU A 295 18.74 -16.35 -5.95
C LEU A 295 20.11 -16.91 -5.53
N SER A 296 21.16 -16.63 -6.29
CA SER A 296 22.52 -17.02 -5.94
C SER A 296 22.96 -16.35 -4.64
N ALA A 297 22.74 -15.04 -4.50
CA ALA A 297 23.07 -14.29 -3.29
C ALA A 297 22.29 -14.80 -2.06
N VAL A 298 20.99 -15.08 -2.21
CA VAL A 298 20.17 -15.63 -1.10
C VAL A 298 20.64 -17.03 -0.71
N ASN A 299 21.00 -17.89 -1.66
CA ASN A 299 21.54 -19.21 -1.38
C ASN A 299 22.92 -19.14 -0.68
N GLU A 300 23.79 -18.23 -1.12
CA GLU A 300 25.06 -17.98 -0.48
C GLU A 300 24.87 -17.57 0.99
N LEU A 301 23.97 -16.63 1.27
CA LEU A 301 23.63 -16.23 2.64
C LEU A 301 23.05 -17.40 3.46
N ALA A 302 22.23 -18.24 2.85
CA ALA A 302 21.68 -19.41 3.54
C ALA A 302 22.73 -20.45 3.94
N VAL A 303 23.85 -20.50 3.23
CA VAL A 303 24.95 -21.43 3.50
C VAL A 303 26.00 -20.81 4.42
N THR A 304 26.31 -19.52 4.26
CA THR A 304 27.37 -18.82 5.04
C THR A 304 26.93 -18.44 6.44
N THR A 305 25.64 -18.18 6.67
CA THR A 305 25.12 -17.87 8.00
C THR A 305 25.06 -19.12 8.89
N SER A 306 25.37 -18.96 10.17
CA SER A 306 25.40 -20.08 11.13
C SER A 306 23.99 -20.66 11.40
N ALA A 307 23.92 -21.84 11.98
CA ALA A 307 22.65 -22.48 12.32
C ALA A 307 21.86 -21.70 13.37
N THR A 308 22.52 -20.87 14.18
CA THR A 308 21.88 -20.04 15.21
C THR A 308 21.46 -18.66 14.72
N ASP A 309 21.95 -18.25 13.54
CA ASP A 309 21.63 -16.95 12.96
C ASP A 309 20.19 -16.91 12.41
N ARG A 310 19.62 -15.73 12.42
CA ARG A 310 18.36 -15.42 11.75
C ARG A 310 18.61 -14.44 10.62
N LEU A 311 17.96 -14.69 9.50
CA LEU A 311 18.12 -13.86 8.30
C LEU A 311 16.75 -13.44 7.77
N VAL A 312 16.56 -12.15 7.58
CA VAL A 312 15.40 -11.55 6.90
C VAL A 312 15.86 -11.05 5.54
N VAL A 313 15.31 -11.62 4.48
CA VAL A 313 15.56 -11.19 3.10
C VAL A 313 14.33 -10.52 2.54
N LEU A 314 14.50 -9.31 2.03
CA LEU A 314 13.49 -8.58 1.27
C LEU A 314 13.89 -8.54 -0.21
N ALA A 315 13.11 -9.14 -1.09
CA ALA A 315 13.39 -9.18 -2.52
C ALA A 315 12.10 -9.20 -3.36
N PRO A 316 12.19 -9.01 -4.71
CA PRO A 316 11.01 -9.05 -5.56
C PRO A 316 10.26 -10.39 -5.46
N ALA A 317 8.94 -10.31 -5.31
CA ALA A 317 8.08 -11.48 -5.26
C ALA A 317 8.20 -12.34 -6.55
N ALA A 318 8.45 -11.71 -7.68
CA ALA A 318 8.72 -12.38 -8.96
C ALA A 318 9.90 -13.37 -8.89
N VAL A 319 10.85 -13.17 -7.95
CA VAL A 319 12.01 -14.04 -7.75
C VAL A 319 11.74 -15.07 -6.66
N LEU A 320 11.26 -14.63 -5.51
CA LEU A 320 11.16 -15.50 -4.33
C LEU A 320 9.89 -16.38 -4.35
N THR A 321 8.75 -15.83 -4.80
CA THR A 321 7.46 -16.51 -4.64
C THR A 321 6.78 -16.90 -5.94
N ASP A 322 6.90 -16.09 -7.00
CA ASP A 322 6.13 -16.27 -8.22
C ASP A 322 6.72 -17.35 -9.14
N ARG A 323 6.02 -17.64 -10.24
CA ARG A 323 6.50 -18.58 -11.23
C ARG A 323 7.77 -18.08 -11.92
N LEU A 324 8.84 -18.84 -11.83
CA LEU A 324 10.10 -18.57 -12.53
C LEU A 324 10.08 -19.25 -13.92
N PRO A 325 10.35 -18.50 -15.00
CA PRO A 325 10.34 -19.06 -16.35
C PRO A 325 11.57 -19.94 -16.61
N ALA A 326 12.76 -19.53 -16.15
CA ALA A 326 14.01 -20.25 -16.36
C ALA A 326 14.12 -21.49 -15.47
N ARG A 327 14.60 -22.61 -16.04
CA ARG A 327 14.79 -23.87 -15.29
C ARG A 327 15.92 -23.72 -14.26
N ALA A 328 16.98 -22.98 -14.60
CA ALA A 328 18.10 -22.75 -13.71
C ALA A 328 17.66 -22.02 -12.43
N ASP A 329 16.85 -20.96 -12.58
CA ASP A 329 16.34 -20.19 -11.43
C ASP A 329 15.41 -21.03 -10.55
N ARG A 330 14.56 -21.89 -11.17
CA ARG A 330 13.73 -22.83 -10.41
C ARG A 330 14.57 -23.81 -9.58
N ASN A 331 15.66 -24.34 -10.18
CA ASN A 331 16.57 -25.22 -9.46
C ASN A 331 17.26 -24.51 -8.31
N SER A 332 17.75 -23.28 -8.53
CA SER A 332 18.38 -22.46 -7.50
C SER A 332 17.43 -22.15 -6.34
N ARG A 333 16.15 -21.87 -6.65
CA ARG A 333 15.12 -21.69 -5.61
C ARG A 333 14.76 -23.00 -4.90
N ASP A 334 14.77 -24.12 -5.60
CA ASP A 334 14.57 -25.45 -5.00
C ASP A 334 15.74 -25.84 -4.06
N ASP A 335 16.95 -25.38 -4.34
CA ASP A 335 18.11 -25.55 -3.46
C ASP A 335 17.91 -24.78 -2.15
N LEU A 336 17.37 -23.54 -2.19
CA LEU A 336 17.00 -22.80 -0.98
C LEU A 336 15.97 -23.56 -0.13
N LEU A 337 14.96 -24.18 -0.77
CA LEU A 337 13.97 -25.00 -0.08
C LEU A 337 14.56 -26.25 0.57
N ARG A 338 15.72 -26.73 0.10
CA ARG A 338 16.43 -27.91 0.65
C ARG A 338 17.33 -27.60 1.82
N THR A 339 17.62 -26.31 2.09
CA THR A 339 18.56 -25.93 3.16
C THR A 339 18.05 -26.25 4.57
N ASP A 340 16.80 -26.65 4.72
CA ASP A 340 16.11 -26.83 6.00
C ASP A 340 16.14 -25.59 6.91
N ARG A 341 16.48 -24.42 6.34
CA ARG A 341 16.55 -23.14 7.05
C ARG A 341 15.41 -22.21 6.75
N LEU A 342 14.73 -22.38 5.61
CA LEU A 342 13.59 -21.54 5.26
C LEU A 342 12.43 -21.77 6.23
N ARG A 343 12.02 -20.69 6.93
CA ARG A 343 10.99 -20.71 7.96
C ARG A 343 9.70 -20.02 7.51
N ALA A 344 9.84 -18.91 6.76
CA ALA A 344 8.68 -18.19 6.27
C ALA A 344 8.94 -17.61 4.87
N LEU A 345 7.88 -17.52 4.07
CA LEU A 345 7.89 -16.92 2.75
C LEU A 345 6.56 -16.17 2.53
N VAL A 346 6.62 -14.84 2.49
CA VAL A 346 5.44 -13.99 2.46
C VAL A 346 5.51 -13.03 1.28
N LYS A 347 4.47 -13.01 0.48
CA LYS A 347 4.31 -12.06 -0.61
C LYS A 347 3.54 -10.84 -0.12
N LEU A 348 4.18 -9.68 -0.18
CA LEU A 348 3.69 -8.41 0.34
C LEU A 348 2.79 -7.68 -0.68
N PRO A 349 2.00 -6.68 -0.26
CA PRO A 349 1.19 -5.84 -1.15
C PRO A 349 2.01 -5.06 -2.18
N VAL A 350 1.35 -4.37 -3.09
CA VAL A 350 1.95 -3.41 -4.02
C VAL A 350 2.25 -2.07 -3.34
N GLY A 351 3.09 -1.23 -3.96
CA GLY A 351 3.34 0.15 -3.50
C GLY A 351 4.53 0.30 -2.55
N LEU A 352 5.18 -0.78 -2.13
CA LEU A 352 6.30 -0.78 -1.19
C LEU A 352 7.63 -0.29 -1.79
N VAL A 353 7.71 -0.15 -3.10
CA VAL A 353 8.83 0.47 -3.83
C VAL A 353 8.28 1.65 -4.63
N PRO A 354 8.46 2.91 -4.17
CA PRO A 354 7.87 4.09 -4.81
C PRO A 354 8.24 4.25 -6.29
N GLY A 355 9.49 3.92 -6.65
CA GLY A 355 9.96 3.94 -8.06
C GLY A 355 9.36 2.85 -8.95
N LYS A 356 8.74 1.81 -8.37
CA LYS A 356 8.18 0.64 -9.06
C LYS A 356 6.85 0.24 -8.44
N SER A 357 5.85 1.10 -8.48
CA SER A 357 4.57 1.00 -7.75
C SER A 357 3.78 -0.31 -8.00
N ARG A 358 4.02 -1.00 -9.11
CA ARG A 358 3.39 -2.29 -9.43
C ARG A 358 4.21 -3.51 -8.97
N GLN A 359 5.45 -3.28 -8.54
CA GLN A 359 6.31 -4.36 -8.06
C GLN A 359 5.84 -4.80 -6.68
N ARG A 360 5.61 -6.09 -6.50
CA ARG A 360 5.41 -6.70 -5.19
C ARG A 360 6.75 -7.19 -4.67
N LEU A 361 6.96 -7.01 -3.38
CA LEU A 361 8.08 -7.59 -2.65
C LEU A 361 7.63 -8.88 -1.96
N ALA A 362 8.61 -9.66 -1.54
CA ALA A 362 8.40 -10.80 -0.66
C ALA A 362 9.46 -10.81 0.44
N LEU A 363 9.04 -11.24 1.64
CA LEU A 363 9.90 -11.57 2.76
C LEU A 363 10.24 -13.06 2.70
N CYS A 364 11.51 -13.36 2.86
CA CYS A 364 12.04 -14.70 3.02
C CYS A 364 12.80 -14.74 4.34
N CYS A 365 12.32 -15.53 5.30
CA CYS A 365 12.92 -15.61 6.62
C CYS A 365 13.61 -16.97 6.80
N LEU A 366 14.89 -16.92 7.15
CA LEU A 366 15.71 -18.10 7.43
C LEU A 366 16.05 -18.14 8.92
N GLY A 367 15.97 -19.32 9.50
CA GLY A 367 16.22 -19.54 10.91
C GLY A 367 16.97 -20.83 11.18
N PRO A 368 17.02 -21.28 12.45
CA PRO A 368 17.62 -22.56 12.82
C PRO A 368 16.97 -23.73 12.09
N PRO A 369 17.74 -24.78 11.70
CA PRO A 369 17.14 -25.98 11.14
C PRO A 369 16.24 -26.66 12.17
N PHE A 370 15.11 -27.23 11.71
CA PHE A 370 14.21 -28.00 12.59
C PHE A 370 14.69 -29.47 12.64
N ASP A 371 14.49 -30.10 13.80
CA ASP A 371 14.70 -31.55 13.92
C ASP A 371 13.71 -32.29 13.02
N SER A 372 14.23 -33.12 12.11
CA SER A 372 13.50 -33.75 11.00
C SER A 372 12.38 -34.70 11.40
N ALA A 373 12.26 -35.05 12.68
CA ALA A 373 11.27 -36.01 13.18
C ALA A 373 9.79 -35.54 12.99
N ARG A 374 9.54 -34.23 12.79
CA ARG A 374 8.19 -33.67 12.64
C ARG A 374 7.85 -33.15 11.25
N GLY A 375 8.72 -33.39 10.26
CA GLY A 375 8.55 -32.84 8.92
C GLY A 375 9.05 -31.40 8.78
N ASN A 376 9.42 -31.04 7.56
CA ASN A 376 9.93 -29.70 7.25
C ASN A 376 8.77 -28.85 6.68
N PHE A 377 8.34 -27.85 7.44
CA PHE A 377 7.26 -26.93 7.08
C PHE A 377 7.78 -25.51 6.96
N VAL A 378 7.18 -24.75 6.05
CA VAL A 378 7.43 -23.32 5.85
C VAL A 378 6.10 -22.58 6.03
N ALA A 379 6.12 -21.50 6.79
CA ALA A 379 4.99 -20.60 6.92
C ALA A 379 4.88 -19.73 5.64
N VAL A 380 3.76 -19.79 4.96
CA VAL A 380 3.57 -19.04 3.71
C VAL A 380 2.34 -18.15 3.77
N GLY A 381 2.40 -17.01 3.07
CA GLY A 381 1.27 -16.09 2.98
C GLY A 381 1.34 -15.23 1.71
N ASP A 382 0.17 -14.88 1.16
CA ASP A 382 0.04 -13.88 0.10
C ASP A 382 -0.91 -12.77 0.58
N LEU A 383 -0.42 -11.53 0.62
CA LEU A 383 -1.10 -10.37 1.21
C LEU A 383 -1.38 -9.31 0.12
N PRO A 384 -2.25 -9.58 -0.88
CA PRO A 384 -2.40 -8.70 -2.03
C PRO A 384 -3.04 -7.35 -1.69
N ASP A 385 -4.03 -7.35 -0.79
CA ASP A 385 -4.96 -6.24 -0.56
C ASP A 385 -4.96 -5.74 0.89
N ILE A 386 -4.08 -6.27 1.73
CA ILE A 386 -3.99 -5.87 3.13
C ILE A 386 -3.16 -4.59 3.23
N ARG A 387 -3.73 -3.55 3.81
CA ARG A 387 -2.97 -2.37 4.19
C ARG A 387 -2.15 -2.71 5.43
N LEU A 388 -0.86 -2.95 5.22
CA LEU A 388 0.09 -3.21 6.30
C LEU A 388 0.51 -1.88 6.92
N ALA A 389 -0.21 -1.46 7.97
CA ALA A 389 0.11 -0.29 8.77
C ALA A 389 -0.32 -0.51 10.23
N GLY A 390 0.50 -0.05 11.17
CA GLY A 390 0.22 -0.14 12.60
C GLY A 390 -0.03 -1.59 13.08
N PRO A 391 -1.19 -1.92 13.67
CA PRO A 391 -1.42 -3.24 14.27
C PRO A 391 -1.26 -4.42 13.31
N ALA A 392 -1.61 -4.23 12.02
CA ALA A 392 -1.51 -5.30 11.03
C ALA A 392 -0.04 -5.67 10.72
N THR A 393 0.85 -4.68 10.72
CA THR A 393 2.30 -4.89 10.56
C THR A 393 2.86 -5.67 11.74
N HIS A 394 2.47 -5.28 12.94
CA HIS A 394 2.89 -5.93 14.18
C HIS A 394 2.39 -7.39 14.25
N ASP A 395 1.12 -7.65 13.93
CA ASP A 395 0.57 -9.01 13.87
C ASP A 395 1.33 -9.90 12.87
N LEU A 396 1.66 -9.37 11.69
CA LEU A 396 2.47 -10.10 10.71
C LEU A 396 3.88 -10.38 11.23
N ALA A 397 4.50 -9.43 11.93
CA ALA A 397 5.81 -9.59 12.54
C ALA A 397 5.80 -10.73 13.59
N ILE A 398 4.76 -10.78 14.44
CA ILE A 398 4.58 -11.85 15.42
C ILE A 398 4.38 -13.21 14.73
N ASP A 399 3.55 -13.27 13.68
CA ASP A 399 3.35 -14.50 12.90
C ASP A 399 4.67 -15.03 12.32
N LEU A 400 5.48 -14.14 11.75
CA LEU A 400 6.79 -14.47 11.18
C LEU A 400 7.81 -14.90 12.24
N ALA A 401 7.84 -14.20 13.38
CA ALA A 401 8.69 -14.58 14.50
C ALA A 401 8.30 -15.95 15.07
N ALA A 402 6.99 -16.22 15.23
CA ALA A 402 6.51 -17.51 15.69
C ALA A 402 6.89 -18.67 14.76
N ALA A 403 7.05 -18.42 13.46
CA ALA A 403 7.48 -19.44 12.50
C ALA A 403 8.94 -19.89 12.68
N MET A 404 9.76 -19.16 13.45
CA MET A 404 11.20 -19.44 13.60
C MET A 404 11.54 -20.65 14.45
N THR A 405 10.64 -21.08 15.34
CA THR A 405 10.86 -22.27 16.16
C THR A 405 9.66 -23.22 16.09
N PRO A 406 9.90 -24.56 16.19
CA PRO A 406 8.83 -25.54 16.11
C PRO A 406 7.79 -25.40 17.22
N GLN A 407 8.21 -25.01 18.42
CA GLN A 407 7.36 -24.88 19.59
C GLN A 407 6.40 -23.70 19.44
N THR A 408 6.92 -22.53 19.06
CA THR A 408 6.10 -21.34 18.84
C THR A 408 5.23 -21.48 17.60
N SER A 409 5.74 -22.05 16.51
CA SER A 409 4.97 -22.29 15.29
C SER A 409 3.77 -23.24 15.51
N ALA A 410 3.91 -24.23 16.37
CA ALA A 410 2.83 -25.17 16.69
C ALA A 410 1.79 -24.60 17.68
N ALA A 411 2.17 -23.65 18.52
CA ALA A 411 1.32 -23.05 19.54
C ALA A 411 0.64 -21.75 19.10
N HIS A 412 1.19 -21.08 18.08
CA HIS A 412 0.73 -19.79 17.60
C HIS A 412 -0.40 -19.91 16.59
N ALA A 413 -1.48 -19.18 16.80
CA ALA A 413 -2.58 -19.05 15.86
C ALA A 413 -2.25 -17.91 14.87
N ALA A 414 -1.53 -18.24 13.81
CA ALA A 414 -1.15 -17.25 12.80
C ALA A 414 -2.37 -16.64 12.12
N ARG A 415 -2.36 -15.33 11.96
CA ARG A 415 -3.42 -14.57 11.31
C ARG A 415 -3.23 -14.50 9.79
N TYR A 416 -1.99 -14.38 9.34
CA TYR A 416 -1.65 -14.14 7.94
C TYR A 416 -0.92 -15.30 7.27
N LEU A 417 -0.44 -16.26 8.04
CA LEU A 417 0.41 -17.33 7.56
C LEU A 417 -0.22 -18.70 7.76
N HIS A 418 0.13 -19.64 6.89
CA HIS A 418 -0.21 -21.05 7.04
C HIS A 418 0.99 -21.94 6.76
N LEU A 419 1.07 -23.07 7.44
CA LEU A 419 2.18 -24.01 7.30
C LEU A 419 1.98 -24.91 6.08
N VAL A 420 3.00 -25.00 5.23
CA VAL A 420 3.03 -25.87 4.05
C VAL A 420 4.26 -26.73 4.10
N ALA A 421 4.11 -28.01 3.81
CA ALA A 421 5.23 -28.94 3.75
C ALA A 421 6.18 -28.55 2.60
N VAL A 422 7.49 -28.61 2.84
CA VAL A 422 8.52 -28.31 1.80
C VAL A 422 8.34 -29.20 0.57
N SER A 423 7.96 -30.47 0.74
CA SER A 423 7.68 -31.37 -0.37
C SER A 423 6.55 -30.87 -1.27
N GLU A 424 5.51 -30.27 -0.66
CA GLU A 424 4.41 -29.65 -1.41
C GLU A 424 4.88 -28.37 -2.13
N LEU A 425 5.62 -27.49 -1.44
CA LEU A 425 6.16 -26.27 -2.07
C LEU A 425 7.00 -26.60 -3.30
N ARG A 426 7.84 -27.63 -3.24
CA ARG A 426 8.68 -28.09 -4.34
C ARG A 426 7.88 -28.67 -5.50
N SER A 427 6.69 -29.21 -5.24
CA SER A 427 5.78 -29.69 -6.28
C SER A 427 5.00 -28.58 -6.99
N ARG A 428 4.96 -27.38 -6.42
CA ARG A 428 4.22 -26.23 -6.97
C ARG A 428 4.95 -25.63 -8.16
N HIS A 429 4.34 -25.72 -9.34
CA HIS A 429 4.92 -25.18 -10.58
C HIS A 429 4.54 -23.73 -10.89
N ARG A 430 3.63 -23.13 -10.15
CA ARG A 430 3.13 -21.76 -10.39
C ARG A 430 3.70 -20.78 -9.40
N SER A 431 3.07 -20.58 -8.26
CA SER A 431 3.54 -19.74 -7.16
C SER A 431 3.77 -20.61 -5.93
N LEU A 432 4.80 -20.29 -5.13
CA LEU A 432 5.03 -20.95 -3.85
C LEU A 432 4.00 -20.53 -2.81
N VAL A 433 3.51 -19.30 -2.89
CA VAL A 433 2.47 -18.77 -2.00
C VAL A 433 1.15 -18.72 -2.75
N THR A 434 0.08 -19.06 -2.07
CA THR A 434 -1.29 -18.90 -2.53
C THR A 434 -1.99 -17.99 -1.56
N SER A 435 -2.89 -17.14 -2.05
CA SER A 435 -3.79 -16.40 -1.18
C SER A 435 -4.53 -17.41 -0.34
N SER A 436 -4.27 -17.41 0.96
CA SER A 436 -4.87 -18.41 1.83
C SER A 436 -6.30 -18.03 2.12
N PRO A 437 -7.24 -18.93 1.99
CA PRO A 437 -8.46 -18.81 2.75
C PRO A 437 -8.13 -19.10 4.22
N THR A 438 -8.26 -18.11 5.07
CA THR A 438 -8.39 -18.15 6.53
C THR A 438 -7.61 -19.21 7.35
N PRO A 439 -7.06 -18.82 8.51
CA PRO A 439 -6.09 -19.59 9.28
C PRO A 439 -6.70 -20.85 9.92
N THR A 440 -6.01 -21.95 9.81
CA THR A 440 -6.28 -23.18 10.55
C THR A 440 -5.33 -23.33 11.73
N SER A 441 -5.79 -23.01 12.91
CA SER A 441 -5.18 -23.42 14.20
C SER A 441 -5.90 -24.66 14.73
N THR A 442 -5.14 -25.68 15.15
CA THR A 442 -5.62 -27.06 15.24
C THR A 442 -6.51 -27.45 16.45
N ALA A 443 -6.62 -26.70 17.51
CA ALA A 443 -7.51 -27.09 18.65
C ALA A 443 -8.57 -26.04 18.98
N ALA A 444 -8.25 -24.75 18.97
CA ALA A 444 -9.23 -23.68 19.10
C ALA A 444 -10.05 -23.51 17.80
N ALA A 445 -9.46 -23.81 16.64
CA ALA A 445 -10.13 -23.82 15.36
C ALA A 445 -11.14 -24.96 15.22
N GLY A 446 -10.91 -26.12 15.80
CA GLY A 446 -11.88 -27.22 15.76
C GLY A 446 -13.21 -26.83 16.44
N ALA A 447 -13.16 -26.16 17.58
CA ALA A 447 -14.34 -25.62 18.22
C ALA A 447 -14.96 -24.46 17.40
N GLY A 448 -14.14 -23.59 16.83
CA GLY A 448 -14.59 -22.50 15.96
C GLY A 448 -15.26 -23.00 14.68
N LEU A 449 -14.67 -23.98 14.00
CA LEU A 449 -15.26 -24.62 12.81
C LEU A 449 -16.58 -25.33 13.14
N ALA A 450 -16.68 -25.99 14.29
CA ALA A 450 -17.91 -26.64 14.71
C ALA A 450 -19.04 -25.63 14.98
N VAL A 451 -18.72 -24.49 15.60
CA VAL A 451 -19.68 -23.39 15.85
C VAL A 451 -20.09 -22.74 14.51
N GLN A 452 -19.14 -22.45 13.62
CA GLN A 452 -19.43 -21.92 12.29
C GLN A 452 -20.32 -22.89 11.49
N PHE A 453 -19.97 -24.16 11.47
CA PHE A 453 -20.76 -25.17 10.78
C PHE A 453 -22.20 -25.22 11.31
N ALA A 454 -22.37 -25.21 12.64
CA ALA A 454 -23.68 -25.24 13.26
C ALA A 454 -24.50 -23.98 12.91
N ALA A 455 -23.88 -22.80 12.99
CA ALA A 455 -24.53 -21.52 12.68
C ALA A 455 -24.95 -21.42 11.20
N ILE A 456 -24.06 -21.76 10.27
CA ILE A 456 -24.37 -21.73 8.83
C ILE A 456 -25.44 -22.77 8.50
N ARG A 457 -25.34 -23.99 9.07
CA ARG A 457 -26.35 -25.02 8.88
C ARG A 457 -27.71 -24.58 9.40
N GLU A 458 -27.79 -23.95 10.57
CA GLU A 458 -29.04 -23.44 11.13
C GLU A 458 -29.66 -22.35 10.22
N SER A 459 -28.84 -21.43 9.70
CA SER A 459 -29.28 -20.42 8.75
C SER A 459 -29.80 -21.05 7.45
N LEU A 460 -29.13 -22.05 6.91
CA LEU A 460 -29.54 -22.76 5.68
C LEU A 460 -30.80 -23.63 5.86
N LEU A 461 -31.18 -23.95 7.09
CA LEU A 461 -32.44 -24.64 7.37
C LEU A 461 -33.67 -23.70 7.29
N GLN A 462 -33.45 -22.39 7.31
CA GLN A 462 -34.53 -21.43 7.07
C GLN A 462 -34.87 -21.44 5.57
N PRO A 463 -36.12 -21.76 5.21
CA PRO A 463 -36.51 -21.77 3.80
C PRO A 463 -36.51 -20.32 3.28
N VAL A 464 -35.93 -20.12 2.10
CA VAL A 464 -36.10 -18.85 1.39
C VAL A 464 -37.57 -18.72 1.01
N ALA A 465 -38.20 -17.62 1.41
CA ALA A 465 -39.61 -17.39 1.17
C ALA A 465 -39.90 -17.36 -0.33
N ALA A 466 -40.98 -17.97 -0.78
CA ALA A 466 -41.40 -17.83 -2.16
C ALA A 466 -41.82 -16.39 -2.45
N VAL A 467 -41.46 -15.88 -3.62
CA VAL A 467 -41.92 -14.54 -4.05
C VAL A 467 -43.43 -14.59 -4.30
N ASP A 468 -44.19 -13.82 -3.54
CA ASP A 468 -45.59 -13.61 -3.83
C ASP A 468 -45.74 -12.54 -4.95
N LEU A 469 -45.91 -13.00 -6.16
CA LEU A 469 -46.11 -12.11 -7.31
C LEU A 469 -47.58 -11.91 -7.60
N PRO A 470 -48.01 -10.68 -7.92
CA PRO A 470 -49.36 -10.41 -8.34
C PRO A 470 -49.67 -11.15 -9.64
N ARG A 471 -50.96 -11.45 -9.83
CA ARG A 471 -51.41 -12.09 -11.07
C ARG A 471 -51.17 -11.15 -12.25
N VAL A 472 -50.44 -11.63 -13.25
CA VAL A 472 -50.14 -10.87 -14.48
C VAL A 472 -51.10 -11.28 -15.56
N ASP A 473 -51.93 -10.38 -16.02
CA ASP A 473 -52.84 -10.58 -17.14
C ASP A 473 -52.23 -10.04 -18.45
N ILE A 474 -52.38 -10.78 -19.55
CA ILE A 474 -51.88 -10.36 -20.86
C ILE A 474 -52.89 -9.39 -21.49
N VAL A 475 -52.50 -8.13 -21.63
CA VAL A 475 -53.31 -7.10 -22.26
C VAL A 475 -52.98 -7.03 -23.75
N HIS A 476 -54.00 -7.23 -24.61
CA HIS A 476 -53.85 -7.26 -26.05
C HIS A 476 -53.65 -5.90 -26.74
N GLN A 477 -53.74 -4.81 -26.02
CA GLN A 477 -53.45 -3.46 -26.54
C GLN A 477 -52.23 -2.90 -25.82
N PRO A 478 -50.99 -3.03 -26.41
CA PRO A 478 -49.83 -2.41 -25.80
C PRO A 478 -50.01 -0.89 -25.84
N ALA A 479 -49.99 -0.24 -24.68
CA ALA A 479 -49.84 1.20 -24.59
C ALA A 479 -48.55 1.56 -25.31
N SER A 480 -48.63 2.34 -26.40
CA SER A 480 -47.48 2.85 -27.12
C SER A 480 -46.80 3.96 -26.28
N SER A 481 -46.08 3.56 -25.26
CA SER A 481 -45.20 4.44 -24.52
C SER A 481 -43.90 4.56 -25.34
N ALA A 482 -43.78 5.64 -26.12
CA ALA A 482 -42.52 6.00 -26.76
C ALA A 482 -41.47 6.20 -25.66
N ALA A 483 -40.43 5.32 -25.65
CA ALA A 483 -39.37 5.45 -24.69
C ALA A 483 -38.63 6.78 -24.90
N GLU A 484 -38.65 7.63 -23.90
CA GLU A 484 -37.89 8.89 -23.86
C GLU A 484 -36.44 8.57 -23.53
N SER A 485 -35.45 9.29 -24.09
CA SER A 485 -34.06 9.10 -23.67
C SER A 485 -33.77 9.82 -22.35
N LEU A 486 -32.87 9.28 -21.53
CA LEU A 486 -32.44 9.92 -20.28
C LEU A 486 -31.88 11.33 -20.50
N GLY A 487 -31.18 11.56 -21.60
CA GLY A 487 -30.68 12.90 -21.95
C GLY A 487 -31.82 13.88 -22.25
N HIS A 488 -32.93 13.44 -22.85
CA HIS A 488 -34.11 14.29 -23.06
C HIS A 488 -34.82 14.54 -21.74
N ALA A 489 -34.98 13.53 -20.91
CA ALA A 489 -35.57 13.68 -19.57
C ALA A 489 -34.75 14.63 -18.67
N GLU A 490 -33.42 14.63 -18.79
CA GLU A 490 -32.55 15.59 -18.10
C GLU A 490 -32.79 17.02 -18.59
N MET A 491 -32.85 17.24 -19.91
CA MET A 491 -33.15 18.56 -20.49
C MET A 491 -34.53 19.09 -20.03
N ARG A 492 -35.50 18.22 -19.89
CA ARG A 492 -36.82 18.57 -19.39
C ARG A 492 -36.93 18.69 -17.86
N ARG A 493 -35.80 18.49 -17.16
CA ARG A 493 -35.70 18.52 -15.68
C ARG A 493 -36.57 17.48 -14.95
N LEU A 494 -36.92 16.40 -15.63
CA LEU A 494 -37.64 15.26 -15.03
C LEU A 494 -36.72 14.42 -14.17
N VAL A 495 -35.42 14.43 -14.54
CA VAL A 495 -34.33 13.76 -13.83
C VAL A 495 -33.21 14.76 -13.62
N ARG A 496 -32.54 14.68 -12.50
CA ARG A 496 -31.29 15.40 -12.22
C ARG A 496 -30.14 14.40 -12.12
N VAL A 497 -29.13 14.57 -12.96
CA VAL A 497 -27.91 13.76 -12.91
C VAL A 497 -26.87 14.46 -12.06
N ARG A 498 -26.37 13.79 -11.04
CA ARG A 498 -25.28 14.28 -10.21
C ARG A 498 -24.06 13.36 -10.39
N PRO A 499 -22.86 13.89 -10.63
CA PRO A 499 -21.65 13.07 -10.67
C PRO A 499 -21.34 12.57 -9.26
N GLY A 500 -20.77 11.38 -9.17
CA GLY A 500 -20.14 10.90 -7.94
C GLY A 500 -18.90 11.70 -7.57
N HIS A 501 -18.49 11.57 -6.34
CA HIS A 501 -17.35 12.28 -5.78
C HIS A 501 -16.07 11.42 -5.90
N ARG A 502 -14.93 12.06 -6.11
CA ARG A 502 -13.65 11.39 -5.98
C ARG A 502 -13.30 11.36 -4.51
N LEU A 503 -13.45 10.20 -3.90
CA LEU A 503 -13.15 10.01 -2.48
C LEU A 503 -11.65 9.84 -2.26
N ASP A 504 -11.14 10.43 -1.20
CA ASP A 504 -9.78 10.16 -0.71
C ASP A 504 -9.80 8.79 -0.02
N PRO A 505 -8.81 7.90 -0.26
CA PRO A 505 -8.74 6.60 0.41
C PRO A 505 -8.76 6.70 1.95
N GLY A 506 -8.25 7.81 2.51
CA GLY A 506 -8.26 8.05 3.96
C GLY A 506 -9.64 8.36 4.56
N VAL A 507 -10.67 8.52 3.72
CA VAL A 507 -12.07 8.69 4.17
C VAL A 507 -12.75 7.34 4.38
N LEU A 508 -12.26 6.29 3.70
CA LEU A 508 -12.79 4.94 3.83
C LEU A 508 -12.37 4.36 5.18
N ASP A 509 -13.34 3.87 5.92
CA ASP A 509 -13.17 3.29 7.25
C ASP A 509 -14.21 2.19 7.45
N GLU A 510 -13.78 0.96 7.77
CA GLU A 510 -14.69 -0.17 7.98
C GLU A 510 -15.68 0.08 9.12
N SER A 511 -15.28 0.91 10.11
CA SER A 511 -16.16 1.37 11.20
C SER A 511 -17.01 2.57 10.82
N GLY A 512 -16.88 3.09 9.62
CA GLY A 512 -17.63 4.24 9.11
C GLY A 512 -19.14 4.00 9.09
N THR A 513 -19.91 5.09 9.22
CA THR A 513 -21.37 4.99 9.28
C THR A 513 -22.05 5.22 7.94
N VAL A 514 -21.33 5.72 6.93
CA VAL A 514 -21.89 6.07 5.61
C VAL A 514 -21.50 5.02 4.58
N PRO A 515 -22.44 4.30 3.95
CA PRO A 515 -22.14 3.38 2.86
C PRO A 515 -21.55 4.13 1.65
N VAL A 516 -20.62 3.48 0.95
CA VAL A 516 -20.04 3.99 -0.29
C VAL A 516 -20.50 3.13 -1.46
N ILE A 517 -21.00 3.76 -2.52
CA ILE A 517 -21.43 3.10 -3.74
C ILE A 517 -20.55 3.59 -4.90
N GLY A 518 -19.77 2.70 -5.46
CA GLY A 518 -18.91 2.92 -6.64
C GLY A 518 -19.10 1.85 -7.69
N ALA A 519 -18.13 1.74 -8.59
CA ALA A 519 -18.15 0.73 -9.64
C ALA A 519 -18.11 -0.72 -9.08
N PRO A 520 -17.40 -1.05 -7.99
CA PRO A 520 -17.41 -2.40 -7.42
C PRO A 520 -18.78 -2.85 -6.91
N GLU A 521 -19.51 -1.98 -6.20
CA GLU A 521 -20.85 -2.27 -5.67
C GLU A 521 -21.88 -2.38 -6.80
N LEU A 522 -21.77 -1.53 -7.82
CA LEU A 522 -22.63 -1.60 -8.99
C LEU A 522 -22.42 -2.86 -9.82
N ALA A 523 -21.20 -3.41 -9.81
CA ALA A 523 -20.85 -4.63 -10.55
C ALA A 523 -21.07 -5.93 -9.76
N ASP A 524 -21.72 -5.87 -8.61
CA ASP A 524 -21.93 -6.99 -7.67
C ASP A 524 -20.59 -7.67 -7.24
N THR A 525 -19.47 -6.95 -7.29
CA THR A 525 -18.15 -7.45 -6.84
C THR A 525 -17.96 -7.21 -5.34
N LEU A 526 -18.63 -6.19 -4.80
CA LEU A 526 -18.74 -5.89 -3.38
C LEU A 526 -20.21 -5.63 -3.03
N THR A 527 -20.60 -5.99 -1.83
CA THR A 527 -21.96 -5.71 -1.34
C THR A 527 -22.05 -4.26 -0.88
N VAL A 528 -23.18 -3.60 -1.13
CA VAL A 528 -23.42 -2.23 -0.62
C VAL A 528 -23.32 -2.24 0.90
N GLY A 529 -22.42 -1.41 1.45
CA GLY A 529 -22.15 -1.31 2.88
C GLY A 529 -20.92 -2.09 3.35
N GLU A 530 -20.26 -2.88 2.49
CA GLU A 530 -18.91 -3.41 2.79
C GLU A 530 -17.88 -2.28 2.85
N ARG A 531 -17.94 -1.34 1.88
CA ARG A 531 -17.14 -0.11 1.97
C ARG A 531 -17.96 0.96 2.65
N ARG A 532 -17.36 1.54 3.67
CA ARG A 532 -17.98 2.61 4.46
C ARG A 532 -17.04 3.79 4.58
N ALA A 533 -17.60 4.94 4.86
CA ALA A 533 -16.86 6.17 5.06
C ALA A 533 -17.18 6.78 6.43
N ASP A 534 -16.18 7.39 7.05
CA ASP A 534 -16.39 8.18 8.26
C ASP A 534 -17.06 9.51 7.91
N ARG A 535 -18.22 9.76 8.53
CA ARG A 535 -19.05 10.94 8.24
C ARG A 535 -18.35 12.25 8.56
N LEU A 536 -17.54 12.30 9.63
CA LEU A 536 -16.84 13.51 10.02
C LEU A 536 -15.70 13.80 9.05
N ARG A 537 -14.94 12.78 8.67
CA ARG A 537 -13.87 12.91 7.66
C ARG A 537 -14.44 13.29 6.29
N LEU A 538 -15.58 12.72 5.89
CA LEU A 538 -16.29 13.13 4.67
C LEU A 538 -16.64 14.61 4.69
N THR A 539 -17.19 15.11 5.80
CA THR A 539 -17.58 16.52 5.93
C THR A 539 -16.38 17.46 5.85
N VAL A 540 -15.22 17.04 6.38
CA VAL A 540 -14.01 17.85 6.39
C VAL A 540 -13.30 17.82 5.05
N LEU A 541 -13.13 16.63 4.45
CA LEU A 541 -12.33 16.44 3.23
C LEU A 541 -13.14 16.68 1.94
N ASN A 542 -14.44 16.47 1.99
CA ASN A 542 -15.36 16.63 0.87
C ASN A 542 -16.60 17.42 1.28
N PRO A 543 -16.50 18.71 1.62
CA PRO A 543 -17.62 19.50 2.17
C PRO A 543 -18.81 19.65 1.21
N THR A 544 -18.62 19.36 -0.07
CA THR A 544 -19.67 19.40 -1.11
C THR A 544 -20.28 18.05 -1.43
N VAL A 545 -19.95 17.03 -0.65
CA VAL A 545 -20.50 15.68 -0.83
C VAL A 545 -22.02 15.70 -0.73
N ALA A 546 -22.67 15.17 -1.76
CA ALA A 546 -24.10 14.94 -1.75
C ALA A 546 -24.38 13.47 -1.41
N TYR A 547 -25.27 13.27 -0.46
CA TYR A 547 -25.78 11.94 -0.13
C TYR A 547 -26.93 11.57 -1.06
N THR A 548 -27.10 10.28 -1.28
CA THR A 548 -28.28 9.75 -1.96
C THR A 548 -29.55 9.98 -1.12
N GLU A 549 -30.68 10.10 -1.80
CA GLU A 549 -32.02 10.14 -1.21
C GLU A 549 -32.77 8.85 -1.55
N PRO A 550 -33.78 8.47 -0.75
CA PRO A 550 -34.53 7.26 -1.04
C PRO A 550 -35.12 7.27 -2.45
N GLY A 551 -34.85 6.20 -3.22
CA GLY A 551 -35.32 6.08 -4.60
C GLY A 551 -34.37 6.66 -5.66
N ASP A 552 -33.22 7.21 -5.27
CA ASP A 552 -32.16 7.56 -6.22
C ASP A 552 -31.65 6.30 -6.93
N VAL A 553 -31.44 6.41 -8.25
CA VAL A 553 -30.78 5.35 -9.03
C VAL A 553 -29.31 5.69 -9.17
N VAL A 554 -28.45 4.87 -8.59
CA VAL A 554 -27.00 5.00 -8.76
C VAL A 554 -26.58 4.13 -9.94
N PHE A 555 -25.82 4.71 -10.87
CA PHE A 555 -25.40 3.98 -12.08
C PHE A 555 -23.98 4.30 -12.50
N CYS A 556 -23.36 3.37 -13.24
CA CYS A 556 -22.16 3.61 -14.04
C CYS A 556 -22.38 3.15 -15.49
N ALA A 557 -21.65 3.78 -16.43
CA ALA A 557 -21.70 3.43 -17.85
C ALA A 557 -20.46 2.62 -18.30
N ALA A 558 -19.43 2.57 -17.48
CA ALA A 558 -18.18 1.87 -17.76
C ALA A 558 -17.75 1.04 -16.51
N PRO A 559 -17.17 -0.16 -16.70
CA PRO A 559 -16.85 -0.83 -17.97
C PRO A 559 -18.06 -1.31 -18.77
N ARG A 560 -19.20 -1.53 -18.12
CA ARG A 560 -20.52 -1.81 -18.72
C ARG A 560 -21.62 -1.08 -17.92
N PRO A 561 -22.81 -0.87 -18.51
CA PRO A 561 -23.93 -0.31 -17.76
C PRO A 561 -24.32 -1.15 -16.56
N HIS A 562 -24.38 -0.53 -15.39
CA HIS A 562 -24.90 -1.11 -14.16
C HIS A 562 -25.65 -0.06 -13.38
N ALA A 563 -26.68 -0.44 -12.67
CA ALA A 563 -27.46 0.44 -11.82
C ALA A 563 -28.09 -0.33 -10.66
N LEU A 564 -28.27 0.38 -9.55
CA LEU A 564 -29.06 -0.06 -8.39
C LEU A 564 -29.92 1.10 -7.87
N VAL A 565 -30.96 0.78 -7.14
CA VAL A 565 -31.78 1.77 -6.39
C VAL A 565 -31.25 1.83 -4.98
N ASP A 566 -30.90 3.02 -4.52
CA ASP A 566 -30.40 3.20 -3.17
C ASP A 566 -31.51 3.59 -2.20
N PRO A 567 -31.55 3.02 -0.97
CA PRO A 567 -32.49 3.41 0.07
C PRO A 567 -32.23 4.80 0.65
N GLY A 568 -31.09 5.41 0.31
CA GLY A 568 -30.68 6.74 0.73
C GLY A 568 -29.60 6.73 1.81
N GLY A 569 -28.87 7.83 1.89
CA GLY A 569 -27.82 8.03 2.90
C GLY A 569 -26.44 7.55 2.48
N SER A 570 -26.28 7.04 1.28
CA SER A 570 -24.99 6.60 0.73
C SER A 570 -24.24 7.76 0.07
N VAL A 571 -22.92 7.61 -0.01
CA VAL A 571 -22.04 8.47 -0.81
C VAL A 571 -21.67 7.75 -2.09
N VAL A 572 -21.74 8.46 -3.23
CA VAL A 572 -21.44 7.88 -4.53
C VAL A 572 -20.03 8.27 -4.98
N GLU A 573 -19.20 7.25 -5.25
CA GLU A 573 -17.84 7.41 -5.73
C GLU A 573 -17.79 7.46 -7.26
N ALA A 574 -17.03 8.41 -7.81
CA ALA A 574 -16.78 8.49 -9.25
C ALA A 574 -16.05 7.20 -9.77
N PRO A 575 -16.40 6.67 -10.93
CA PRO A 575 -17.19 7.26 -12.02
C PRO A 575 -18.71 7.08 -11.95
N ALA A 576 -19.24 6.48 -10.87
CA ALA A 576 -20.67 6.31 -10.71
C ALA A 576 -21.40 7.68 -10.60
N ARG A 577 -22.68 7.69 -10.88
CA ARG A 577 -23.53 8.89 -10.92
C ARG A 577 -24.87 8.61 -10.25
N ILE A 578 -25.53 9.65 -9.80
CA ILE A 578 -26.85 9.60 -9.18
C ILE A 578 -27.89 10.15 -10.18
N LEU A 579 -28.94 9.38 -10.42
CA LEU A 579 -30.16 9.85 -11.08
C LEU A 579 -31.20 10.11 -10.01
N ARG A 580 -31.56 11.37 -9.81
CA ARG A 580 -32.59 11.80 -8.87
C ARG A 580 -33.81 12.25 -9.62
N PHE A 581 -34.98 11.76 -9.21
CA PHE A 581 -36.24 12.05 -9.80
C PHE A 581 -36.96 13.11 -8.99
N ASP A 582 -37.61 14.06 -9.67
CA ASP A 582 -38.54 15.00 -9.02
C ASP A 582 -39.93 14.36 -8.96
N ALA A 583 -40.38 14.01 -7.76
CA ALA A 583 -41.63 13.30 -7.53
C ALA A 583 -42.85 14.02 -8.13
N SER A 584 -42.80 15.35 -8.29
CA SER A 584 -43.89 16.15 -8.84
C SER A 584 -43.96 16.10 -10.38
N THR A 585 -42.83 15.83 -11.04
CA THR A 585 -42.73 15.91 -12.52
C THR A 585 -42.48 14.56 -13.18
N ALA A 586 -41.93 13.60 -12.44
CA ALA A 586 -41.55 12.26 -12.94
C ALA A 586 -42.70 11.23 -12.79
N VAL A 587 -43.92 11.62 -13.03
CA VAL A 587 -45.11 10.74 -12.92
C VAL A 587 -44.93 9.50 -13.83
N GLY A 588 -45.16 8.31 -13.29
CA GLY A 588 -45.04 7.04 -13.99
C GLY A 588 -43.56 6.53 -14.16
N VAL A 589 -42.55 7.20 -13.62
CA VAL A 589 -41.20 6.69 -13.56
C VAL A 589 -41.03 5.79 -12.33
N VAL A 590 -40.62 4.56 -12.55
CA VAL A 590 -40.33 3.59 -11.49
C VAL A 590 -38.80 3.38 -11.45
N PRO A 591 -38.09 3.83 -10.37
CA PRO A 591 -36.63 3.71 -10.26
C PRO A 591 -36.12 2.29 -10.42
N ALA A 592 -36.77 1.31 -9.82
CA ALA A 592 -36.39 -0.10 -9.90
C ALA A 592 -36.50 -0.68 -11.32
N LEU A 593 -37.53 -0.28 -12.07
CA LEU A 593 -37.68 -0.66 -13.49
C LEU A 593 -36.55 -0.05 -14.32
N LEU A 594 -36.19 1.21 -14.07
CA LEU A 594 -35.09 1.85 -14.77
C LEU A 594 -33.73 1.17 -14.46
N ALA A 595 -33.48 0.85 -13.20
CA ALA A 595 -32.26 0.12 -12.82
C ALA A 595 -32.21 -1.25 -13.53
N ALA A 596 -33.31 -1.99 -13.57
CA ALA A 596 -33.42 -3.25 -14.29
C ALA A 596 -33.19 -3.09 -15.80
N ASP A 597 -33.68 -2.01 -16.41
CA ASP A 597 -33.43 -1.69 -17.82
C ASP A 597 -31.97 -1.40 -18.12
N ILE A 598 -31.33 -0.59 -17.27
CA ILE A 598 -29.90 -0.27 -17.39
C ILE A 598 -29.04 -1.54 -17.30
N ASN A 599 -29.36 -2.45 -16.37
CA ASN A 599 -28.62 -3.69 -16.16
C ASN A 599 -28.75 -4.68 -17.34
N ARG A 600 -29.78 -4.52 -18.20
CA ARG A 600 -29.98 -5.31 -19.42
C ARG A 600 -29.29 -4.73 -20.65
N LEU A 601 -28.75 -3.51 -20.57
CA LEU A 601 -28.08 -2.88 -21.69
C LEU A 601 -26.77 -3.62 -22.06
N PRO A 602 -26.44 -3.69 -23.35
CA PRO A 602 -25.19 -4.32 -23.76
C PRO A 602 -23.98 -3.48 -23.28
N PRO A 603 -22.81 -4.13 -23.06
CA PRO A 603 -21.61 -3.45 -22.60
C PRO A 603 -21.13 -2.28 -23.48
N ALA A 604 -21.54 -2.28 -24.76
CA ALA A 604 -21.24 -1.21 -25.70
C ALA A 604 -22.06 0.06 -25.49
N ALA A 605 -23.16 0.01 -24.73
CA ALA A 605 -24.05 1.15 -24.49
C ALA A 605 -23.47 2.15 -23.46
N LYS A 606 -22.32 2.74 -23.77
CA LYS A 606 -21.63 3.66 -22.83
C LYS A 606 -22.20 5.07 -22.77
N ASN A 607 -23.02 5.46 -23.75
CA ASN A 607 -23.65 6.78 -23.77
C ASN A 607 -24.96 6.76 -22.97
N TRP A 608 -24.87 7.05 -21.68
CA TRP A 608 -26.02 7.05 -20.79
C TRP A 608 -27.14 8.02 -21.19
N LYS A 609 -26.85 9.12 -21.91
CA LYS A 609 -27.86 10.04 -22.39
C LYS A 609 -28.81 9.42 -23.43
N ALA A 610 -28.35 8.40 -24.12
CA ALA A 610 -29.16 7.67 -25.10
C ALA A 610 -29.97 6.52 -24.48
N TRP A 611 -29.81 6.21 -23.18
CA TRP A 611 -30.53 5.13 -22.54
C TRP A 611 -32.03 5.40 -22.48
N PRO A 612 -32.89 4.40 -22.66
CA PRO A 612 -34.32 4.58 -22.64
C PRO A 612 -34.85 4.77 -21.22
N LEU A 613 -35.76 5.72 -21.06
CA LEU A 613 -36.56 5.90 -19.87
C LEU A 613 -38.00 5.50 -20.19
N ARG A 614 -38.42 4.36 -19.66
CA ARG A 614 -39.79 3.89 -19.79
C ARG A 614 -40.65 4.45 -18.66
N ARG A 615 -41.94 4.70 -18.97
CA ARG A 615 -42.94 5.13 -17.98
C ARG A 615 -44.06 4.10 -17.98
N VAL A 616 -44.63 3.88 -16.81
CA VAL A 616 -45.86 3.13 -16.60
C VAL A 616 -47.02 4.10 -16.36
N ALA A 617 -48.23 3.64 -16.43
CA ALA A 617 -49.38 4.46 -16.07
C ALA A 617 -49.23 4.94 -14.61
N GLY A 618 -49.59 6.19 -14.32
CA GLY A 618 -49.25 6.78 -13.02
C GLY A 618 -49.96 6.10 -11.84
N ASP A 619 -51.11 5.52 -12.06
CA ASP A 619 -51.88 4.74 -11.08
C ASP A 619 -51.29 3.33 -10.84
N GLU A 620 -50.60 2.76 -11.82
CA GLU A 620 -49.92 1.44 -11.71
C GLU A 620 -48.49 1.54 -11.19
N ALA A 621 -47.91 2.73 -11.16
CA ALA A 621 -46.48 2.92 -10.85
C ALA A 621 -46.10 2.39 -9.45
N ALA A 622 -46.99 2.54 -8.46
CA ALA A 622 -46.74 2.06 -7.10
C ALA A 622 -46.77 0.53 -7.01
N GLU A 623 -47.68 -0.12 -7.72
CA GLU A 623 -47.78 -1.60 -7.76
C GLU A 623 -46.56 -2.20 -8.50
N VAL A 624 -46.20 -1.60 -9.63
CA VAL A 624 -45.00 -2.01 -10.38
C VAL A 624 -43.75 -1.83 -9.52
N ALA A 625 -43.62 -0.73 -8.79
CA ALA A 625 -42.50 -0.51 -7.87
C ALA A 625 -42.45 -1.58 -6.78
N ALA A 626 -43.57 -1.93 -6.17
CA ALA A 626 -43.65 -2.95 -5.13
C ALA A 626 -43.20 -4.35 -5.65
N VAL A 627 -43.62 -4.71 -6.88
CA VAL A 627 -43.18 -5.97 -7.52
C VAL A 627 -41.68 -6.03 -7.73
N PHE A 628 -41.07 -4.94 -8.24
CA PHE A 628 -39.63 -4.91 -8.47
C PHE A 628 -38.85 -4.88 -7.16
N VAL A 629 -39.35 -4.22 -6.12
CA VAL A 629 -38.72 -4.27 -4.79
C VAL A 629 -38.78 -5.67 -4.20
N ALA A 630 -39.92 -6.36 -4.32
CA ALA A 630 -40.07 -7.75 -3.84
C ALA A 630 -39.13 -8.72 -4.59
N LEU A 631 -39.00 -8.57 -5.91
CA LEU A 631 -38.07 -9.37 -6.72
C LEU A 631 -36.62 -9.11 -6.32
N GLU A 632 -36.23 -7.88 -6.07
CA GLU A 632 -34.85 -7.52 -5.69
C GLU A 632 -34.53 -7.99 -4.27
N SER A 633 -35.46 -7.86 -3.30
CA SER A 633 -35.31 -8.45 -1.96
C SER A 633 -35.09 -9.96 -2.04
N HIS A 634 -35.92 -10.66 -2.82
CA HIS A 634 -35.78 -12.10 -2.97
C HIS A 634 -34.47 -12.51 -3.66
N ARG A 635 -34.02 -11.73 -4.66
CA ARG A 635 -32.72 -11.91 -5.29
C ARG A 635 -31.58 -11.80 -4.26
N THR A 636 -31.66 -10.81 -3.39
CA THR A 636 -30.68 -10.60 -2.30
C THR A 636 -30.66 -11.80 -1.35
N GLU A 637 -31.82 -12.25 -0.88
CA GLU A 637 -31.95 -13.45 -0.02
C GLU A 637 -31.35 -14.72 -0.68
N LEU A 638 -31.57 -14.90 -1.99
CA LEU A 638 -31.00 -16.02 -2.73
C LEU A 638 -29.48 -15.92 -2.85
N VAL A 639 -28.94 -14.74 -3.07
CA VAL A 639 -27.47 -14.50 -3.12
C VAL A 639 -26.84 -14.78 -1.77
N GLU A 640 -27.43 -14.31 -0.68
CA GLU A 640 -26.98 -14.60 0.68
C GLU A 640 -27.01 -16.09 0.98
N HIS A 641 -28.05 -16.78 0.55
CA HIS A 641 -28.18 -18.22 0.72
C HIS A 641 -27.11 -19.00 -0.06
N LEU A 642 -26.79 -18.56 -1.29
CA LEU A 642 -25.69 -19.11 -2.09
C LEU A 642 -24.34 -18.90 -1.42
N GLN A 643 -24.09 -17.71 -0.90
CA GLN A 643 -22.84 -17.41 -0.16
C GLN A 643 -22.70 -18.28 1.09
N GLN A 644 -23.78 -18.51 1.82
CA GLN A 644 -23.79 -19.42 2.97
C GLN A 644 -23.50 -20.88 2.56
N LEU A 645 -24.01 -21.33 1.42
CA LEU A 645 -23.69 -22.66 0.87
C LEU A 645 -22.21 -22.80 0.51
N GLU A 646 -21.62 -21.77 -0.10
CA GLU A 646 -20.19 -21.72 -0.42
C GLU A 646 -19.34 -21.72 0.85
N GLN A 647 -19.73 -20.94 1.87
CA GLN A 647 -19.08 -20.93 3.19
C GLN A 647 -19.19 -22.29 3.87
N LEU A 648 -20.37 -22.93 3.83
CA LEU A 648 -20.55 -24.27 4.39
C LEU A 648 -19.65 -25.30 3.71
N GLN A 649 -19.52 -25.20 2.38
CA GLN A 649 -18.64 -26.06 1.60
C GLN A 649 -17.18 -25.89 2.04
N GLY A 650 -16.73 -24.64 2.24
CA GLY A 650 -15.39 -24.33 2.77
C GLY A 650 -15.16 -24.91 4.16
N VAL A 651 -16.06 -24.61 5.10
CA VAL A 651 -15.98 -25.11 6.50
C VAL A 651 -15.98 -26.63 6.56
N LEU A 652 -16.78 -27.30 5.73
CA LEU A 652 -16.78 -28.76 5.63
C LEU A 652 -15.46 -29.31 5.09
N ALA A 653 -14.94 -28.70 4.01
CA ALA A 653 -13.68 -29.11 3.42
C ALA A 653 -12.53 -28.97 4.43
N ASP A 654 -12.47 -27.85 5.14
CA ASP A 654 -11.46 -27.57 6.16
C ASP A 654 -11.60 -28.51 7.38
N GLY A 655 -12.82 -28.71 7.86
CA GLY A 655 -13.09 -29.60 8.98
C GLY A 655 -12.77 -31.06 8.69
N LEU A 656 -13.08 -31.56 7.49
CA LEU A 656 -12.78 -32.92 7.06
C LEU A 656 -11.28 -33.10 6.80
N SER A 657 -10.63 -32.14 6.15
CA SER A 657 -9.18 -32.21 5.84
C SER A 657 -8.32 -32.10 7.09
N SER A 658 -8.74 -31.32 8.09
CA SER A 658 -8.05 -31.22 9.38
C SER A 658 -8.34 -32.38 10.35
N GLY A 659 -9.27 -33.28 10.00
CA GLY A 659 -9.72 -34.34 10.91
C GLY A 659 -10.59 -33.84 12.06
N THR A 660 -11.03 -32.58 12.04
CA THR A 660 -11.96 -32.00 13.03
C THR A 660 -13.38 -32.57 12.86
N PHE A 661 -13.77 -32.85 11.61
CA PHE A 661 -15.05 -33.45 11.25
C PHE A 661 -14.85 -34.89 10.76
N ALA A 662 -15.80 -35.74 11.06
CA ALA A 662 -15.91 -37.09 10.51
C ALA A 662 -17.33 -37.26 9.95
N LEU A 663 -17.45 -37.78 8.75
CA LEU A 663 -18.75 -38.12 8.19
C LEU A 663 -19.27 -39.43 8.88
N SER A 664 -20.43 -39.36 9.51
CA SER A 664 -21.12 -40.51 10.05
C SER A 664 -22.43 -40.70 9.30
N GLY A 665 -22.57 -41.82 8.60
CA GLY A 665 -23.77 -42.19 7.85
C GLY A 665 -23.62 -42.08 6.31
N THR A 666 -24.54 -42.72 5.61
CA THR A 666 -24.67 -42.67 4.14
C THR A 666 -25.51 -41.45 3.73
N PHE A 667 -24.97 -40.60 2.86
CA PHE A 667 -25.72 -39.49 2.26
C PHE A 667 -26.74 -40.06 1.28
N THR A 668 -28.04 -40.04 1.63
CA THR A 668 -29.11 -40.35 0.69
C THR A 668 -29.65 -39.05 0.07
N ARG A 669 -29.43 -38.87 -1.20
CA ARG A 669 -30.05 -37.78 -1.94
C ARG A 669 -31.55 -38.09 -2.08
N THR A 670 -32.41 -37.32 -1.44
CA THR A 670 -33.85 -37.40 -1.65
C THR A 670 -34.15 -36.66 -2.96
N ASP A 671 -34.22 -37.40 -4.09
CA ASP A 671 -34.82 -36.88 -5.32
C ASP A 671 -36.33 -36.85 -5.14
N GLU A 672 -36.89 -35.74 -4.70
CA GLU A 672 -38.31 -35.45 -4.84
C GLU A 672 -38.67 -35.13 -6.32
N ARG A 673 -38.53 -36.14 -7.19
CA ARG A 673 -39.31 -36.19 -8.42
C ARG A 673 -40.29 -37.32 -8.25
N GLY A 674 -41.48 -36.97 -7.80
CA GLY A 674 -42.64 -37.86 -7.85
C GLY A 674 -42.90 -38.31 -9.29
N THR A 675 -42.44 -39.50 -9.63
CA THR A 675 -42.97 -40.24 -10.78
C THR A 675 -43.99 -41.22 -10.27
N HIS A 676 -45.27 -40.85 -10.34
CA HIS A 676 -46.33 -41.82 -10.53
C HIS A 676 -46.07 -42.50 -11.89
N ALA A 677 -45.53 -43.71 -11.88
CA ALA A 677 -45.67 -44.65 -12.97
C ALA A 677 -46.40 -45.86 -12.40
N SER A 678 -47.69 -45.90 -12.65
CA SER A 678 -48.52 -47.05 -12.40
C SER A 678 -48.11 -48.21 -13.26
N ALA A 679 -48.07 -49.35 -12.68
CA ALA A 679 -47.90 -50.64 -13.25
C ALA A 679 -48.97 -50.98 -14.31
N HIS A 680 -48.57 -51.65 -15.34
CA HIS A 680 -49.22 -52.87 -15.83
C HIS A 680 -48.16 -53.80 -16.36
#